data_e4c2a55f0d157d9cdd056690596ed27f
#
_entry.id   e4c2a55f0d157d9cdd056690596ed27f
#
_cell.length_a   1.000
_cell.length_b   1.000
_cell.length_c   1.000
_cell.angle_alpha   90.00
_cell.angle_beta   90.00
_cell.angle_gamma   90.00
#
_symmetry.space_group_name_H-M   'P 1'
#
loop_
_entity.id
_entity.type
_entity.pdbx_description
1 polymer ?
#
loop_
_entity_poly.entity_id
_entity_poly.type
_entity_poly.pdbx_seq_one_letter_code
_entity_poly.pdbx_strand_id
1 'polypeptide(L)'
;SGTHLHLNVSLQEEAEVLQEVEIIGRKESSYKNTSSFSGTKTATAIRDIPQTINYVTKEVILDQGASTVNDVVKNVSGVSQYTTYNDFSIRGFRTTGNRGSGNLLNGMRAQTSLWSASSLANIERVEVIKGPAAALFGNASPGGLINRVTKKPLLERQHTVSVNTGSWGTLKSYADFTGPLNESKSLLYRLNLGYETTDGYRDLQGRNTLTIAPSFSFIPNEKTRFNIDLTYYRLDGKVDRGQTIFGDADLYSVPITRSLSATNDFLRETQMNISLGLTHKLTDNLSFNSTFLSSSYSEDLQEHNQANSYYMQQGNNINTGDPTKILMQALLRQRTFRNNSFNNYFNYNFNTGIVKHTFLVGYDYFQINQLPGASQLTAGGYLLANGTTTTTYNPRRFTYLLDNNGKPRTNVAVFDLNNPHTGNAMKDISKYIFEPGGRTIPTQQTSHGIYVQEQLEISMVKLLLGLRKEFFKDYLNYKQSNEKIIEQQALIPRVGLVITATDNINFYSTWMKGFEPQDAATQSDPDRYGGPFDPVYSELFETGIKTDWFNKRLSATASVFRIIQQNSLYPASPAVPGKPDLKMQIGEEESNGFELDLAGEIAPNWNILASYAYIDARITKTAQNNEKDFGMQRPSTPRHSGNIWTKYIITDGFFKHLGFGVGYNFVTERFGQVGRRANTTVYPGYGLVNAVLYYKIRQIQLQANLNNILNKTHWVGGYDKLRSFPGASRNVNVTVTYKF
;
A
#
# COMPACT_ATOMS: atom_id res chain seq x y z
N SER A 1 6.71 -24.06 59.44
CA SER A 1 6.89 -22.68 58.97
C SER A 1 7.59 -22.72 57.60
N GLY A 2 6.80 -22.59 56.55
CA GLY A 2 7.34 -22.54 55.19
C GLY A 2 7.63 -21.07 54.83
N THR A 3 8.86 -20.76 54.53
CA THR A 3 9.30 -19.49 53.95
C THR A 3 8.95 -19.48 52.47
N HIS A 4 8.03 -18.61 52.05
CA HIS A 4 7.78 -18.32 50.64
C HIS A 4 8.87 -17.36 50.14
N LEU A 5 9.69 -17.82 49.21
CA LEU A 5 10.66 -16.99 48.49
C LEU A 5 9.95 -16.37 47.27
N HIS A 6 9.74 -15.05 47.25
CA HIS A 6 9.31 -14.33 46.07
C HIS A 6 10.56 -13.94 45.25
N LEU A 7 10.79 -14.62 44.13
CA LEU A 7 11.78 -14.23 43.16
C LEU A 7 11.10 -13.29 42.12
N ASN A 8 11.48 -12.02 42.10
CA ASN A 8 11.19 -11.11 40.99
C ASN A 8 12.25 -11.28 39.92
N VAL A 9 11.92 -12.04 38.87
CA VAL A 9 12.77 -12.16 37.67
C VAL A 9 12.34 -11.11 36.68
N SER A 10 13.20 -10.12 36.43
CA SER A 10 13.06 -9.20 35.30
C SER A 10 13.78 -9.79 34.12
N LEU A 11 13.03 -10.29 33.12
CA LEU A 11 13.59 -10.72 31.83
C LEU A 11 13.86 -9.46 31.01
N GLN A 12 15.13 -9.21 30.65
CA GLN A 12 15.47 -8.27 29.57
C GLN A 12 15.29 -9.01 28.22
N GLU A 13 14.55 -8.41 27.30
CA GLU A 13 14.51 -8.88 25.92
C GLU A 13 15.91 -8.67 25.28
N GLU A 14 16.65 -9.75 25.07
CA GLU A 14 17.92 -9.71 24.34
C GLU A 14 17.68 -9.63 22.82
N ALA A 15 18.62 -9.01 22.11
CA ALA A 15 18.57 -8.85 20.65
C ALA A 15 18.43 -10.17 19.87
N GLU A 16 18.91 -11.28 20.43
CA GLU A 16 18.74 -12.62 19.86
C GLU A 16 17.30 -13.09 19.82
N VAL A 17 16.50 -12.77 20.84
CA VAL A 17 15.06 -13.09 20.89
C VAL A 17 14.30 -12.29 19.81
N LEU A 18 14.72 -11.06 19.53
CA LEU A 18 14.13 -10.24 18.47
C LEU A 18 14.34 -10.83 17.06
N GLN A 19 15.50 -11.41 16.79
CA GLN A 19 15.80 -12.09 15.51
C GLN A 19 14.99 -13.38 15.37
N GLU A 20 14.76 -14.09 16.47
CA GLU A 20 13.98 -15.32 16.52
C GLU A 20 12.51 -15.09 16.17
N VAL A 21 11.96 -13.96 16.53
CA VAL A 21 10.56 -13.57 16.25
C VAL A 21 10.26 -13.36 14.76
N GLU A 22 11.21 -12.92 13.95
CA GLU A 22 11.00 -12.77 12.51
C GLU A 22 11.02 -14.12 11.75
N ILE A 23 11.61 -15.15 12.34
CA ILE A 23 11.77 -16.49 11.74
C ILE A 23 10.71 -17.44 12.28
N ILE A 24 10.37 -17.32 13.56
CA ILE A 24 9.32 -18.06 14.25
C ILE A 24 8.20 -17.10 14.60
N GLY A 25 6.95 -17.52 14.44
CA GLY A 25 5.80 -16.66 14.71
C GLY A 25 5.67 -16.30 16.20
N ARG A 26 5.10 -15.12 16.47
CA ARG A 26 4.78 -14.70 17.84
C ARG A 26 3.53 -15.39 18.36
N LYS A 27 3.59 -15.89 19.58
CA LYS A 27 2.43 -16.41 20.32
C LYS A 27 1.66 -15.28 21.01
N GLU A 28 2.35 -14.25 21.47
CA GLU A 28 1.76 -13.15 22.24
C GLU A 28 0.81 -12.31 21.41
N SER A 29 -0.35 -12.00 22.00
CA SER A 29 -1.40 -11.18 21.41
C SER A 29 -1.29 -9.77 21.94
N SER A 30 -0.90 -8.80 21.13
CA SER A 30 -0.74 -7.41 21.56
C SER A 30 -1.01 -6.43 20.42
N TYR A 31 -1.54 -5.25 20.76
CA TYR A 31 -1.60 -4.11 19.85
C TYR A 31 -0.22 -3.48 19.65
N LYS A 32 0.71 -3.73 20.57
CA LYS A 32 2.08 -3.25 20.51
C LYS A 32 2.98 -4.23 19.75
N ASN A 33 3.85 -3.71 18.90
CA ASN A 33 4.98 -4.41 18.30
C ASN A 33 6.29 -3.83 18.83
N THR A 34 7.20 -4.67 19.32
CA THR A 34 8.43 -4.22 19.97
C THR A 34 9.62 -4.14 19.04
N SER A 35 9.58 -4.84 17.89
CA SER A 35 10.69 -4.90 16.94
C SER A 35 10.22 -4.81 15.50
N SER A 36 11.06 -4.25 14.64
CA SER A 36 10.89 -4.28 13.19
C SER A 36 12.25 -4.54 12.53
N PHE A 37 12.32 -5.63 11.80
CA PHE A 37 13.49 -5.96 10.98
C PHE A 37 13.62 -5.02 9.77
N SER A 38 12.49 -4.49 9.31
CA SER A 38 12.41 -3.62 8.13
C SER A 38 13.10 -2.27 8.32
N GLY A 39 13.33 -1.83 9.56
CA GLY A 39 13.94 -0.51 9.82
C GLY A 39 15.44 -0.47 9.66
N THR A 40 16.12 -1.59 9.95
CA THR A 40 17.59 -1.64 10.01
C THR A 40 18.19 -2.91 9.39
N LYS A 41 17.39 -3.89 9.01
CA LYS A 41 17.83 -5.26 8.65
C LYS A 41 18.64 -5.97 9.75
N THR A 42 18.48 -5.51 10.98
CA THR A 42 19.10 -6.06 12.20
C THR A 42 18.04 -6.22 13.27
N ALA A 43 18.33 -7.02 14.29
CA ALA A 43 17.44 -7.22 15.44
C ALA A 43 17.43 -5.97 16.36
N THR A 44 16.81 -4.88 15.89
CA THR A 44 16.77 -3.61 16.63
C THR A 44 15.35 -3.35 17.14
N ALA A 45 15.24 -3.00 18.43
CA ALA A 45 13.96 -2.59 19.00
C ALA A 45 13.43 -1.32 18.30
N ILE A 46 12.12 -1.23 18.06
CA ILE A 46 11.51 -0.07 17.36
C ILE A 46 11.86 1.25 18.06
N ARG A 47 11.95 1.24 19.40
CA ARG A 47 12.32 2.42 20.17
C ARG A 47 13.73 2.94 19.86
N ASP A 48 14.63 2.04 19.42
CA ASP A 48 16.05 2.33 19.14
C ASP A 48 16.33 2.62 17.66
N ILE A 49 15.32 2.54 16.81
CA ILE A 49 15.42 2.86 15.39
C ILE A 49 15.21 4.37 15.22
N PRO A 50 16.17 5.13 14.65
CA PRO A 50 16.03 6.57 14.44
C PRO A 50 15.13 6.91 13.23
N GLN A 51 13.93 6.37 13.21
CA GLN A 51 12.93 6.56 12.14
C GLN A 51 11.55 6.16 12.65
N THR A 52 10.51 6.81 12.15
CA THR A 52 9.14 6.39 12.41
C THR A 52 8.80 5.14 11.60
N ILE A 53 8.43 4.06 12.32
CA ILE A 53 7.87 2.83 11.76
C ILE A 53 6.56 2.57 12.48
N ASN A 54 5.47 2.66 11.74
CA ASN A 54 4.15 2.33 12.24
C ASN A 54 3.78 0.90 11.88
N TYR A 55 2.89 0.32 12.66
CA TYR A 55 2.45 -1.05 12.43
C TYR A 55 0.99 -1.25 12.84
N VAL A 56 0.35 -2.21 12.19
CA VAL A 56 -0.96 -2.73 12.57
C VAL A 56 -0.83 -4.23 12.74
N THR A 57 -1.01 -4.72 13.97
CA THR A 57 -0.84 -6.14 14.33
C THR A 57 -2.06 -6.97 13.91
N LYS A 58 -1.91 -8.30 13.86
CA LYS A 58 -3.00 -9.24 13.55
C LYS A 58 -4.18 -9.10 14.52
N GLU A 59 -3.92 -8.71 15.77
CA GLU A 59 -4.95 -8.50 16.76
C GLU A 59 -5.87 -7.34 16.38
N VAL A 60 -5.30 -6.22 15.93
CA VAL A 60 -6.07 -5.09 15.41
C VAL A 60 -6.81 -5.48 14.13
N ILE A 61 -6.16 -6.22 13.21
CA ILE A 61 -6.76 -6.74 11.98
C ILE A 61 -8.01 -7.57 12.30
N LEU A 62 -7.89 -8.51 13.23
CA LEU A 62 -8.99 -9.39 13.65
C LEU A 62 -10.09 -8.60 14.37
N ASP A 63 -9.73 -7.73 15.31
CA ASP A 63 -10.68 -6.95 16.12
C ASP A 63 -11.51 -5.99 15.25
N GLN A 64 -10.91 -5.40 14.21
CA GLN A 64 -11.63 -4.54 13.27
C GLN A 64 -12.35 -5.33 12.15
N GLY A 65 -12.21 -6.66 12.09
CA GLY A 65 -12.77 -7.50 11.03
C GLY A 65 -12.22 -7.18 9.64
N ALA A 66 -10.98 -6.66 9.60
CA ALA A 66 -10.31 -6.23 8.36
C ALA A 66 -9.86 -7.42 7.51
N SER A 67 -10.00 -7.33 6.20
CA SER A 67 -9.56 -8.36 5.24
C SER A 67 -8.52 -7.86 4.23
N THR A 68 -8.35 -6.56 4.10
CA THR A 68 -7.42 -5.95 3.15
C THR A 68 -6.56 -4.85 3.80
N VAL A 69 -5.43 -4.51 3.16
CA VAL A 69 -4.57 -3.41 3.61
C VAL A 69 -5.33 -2.09 3.67
N ASN A 70 -6.28 -1.84 2.76
CA ASN A 70 -7.10 -0.62 2.76
C ASN A 70 -7.92 -0.46 4.05
N ASP A 71 -8.36 -1.57 4.65
CA ASP A 71 -9.17 -1.54 5.89
C ASP A 71 -8.36 -1.07 7.10
N VAL A 72 -7.04 -1.24 7.09
CA VAL A 72 -6.17 -1.02 8.25
C VAL A 72 -5.30 0.23 8.18
N VAL A 73 -5.05 0.79 7.00
CA VAL A 73 -4.18 1.98 6.86
C VAL A 73 -4.70 3.21 7.60
N LYS A 74 -6.01 3.29 7.87
CA LYS A 74 -6.62 4.33 8.72
C LYS A 74 -6.06 4.37 10.14
N ASN A 75 -5.44 3.28 10.60
CA ASN A 75 -4.85 3.17 11.95
C ASN A 75 -3.44 3.80 12.03
N VAL A 76 -2.87 4.20 10.90
CA VAL A 76 -1.50 4.71 10.80
C VAL A 76 -1.54 6.21 10.53
N SER A 77 -0.82 6.99 11.33
CA SER A 77 -0.69 8.44 11.13
C SER A 77 -0.14 8.76 9.73
N GLY A 78 -0.60 9.84 9.11
CA GLY A 78 -0.07 10.35 7.84
C GLY A 78 -0.27 9.44 6.62
N VAL A 79 -1.14 8.43 6.71
CA VAL A 79 -1.53 7.57 5.59
C VAL A 79 -3.00 7.77 5.26
N SER A 80 -3.30 8.01 3.99
CA SER A 80 -4.67 8.11 3.48
C SER A 80 -4.83 7.31 2.20
N GLN A 81 -6.03 6.80 1.94
CA GLN A 81 -6.36 6.18 0.66
C GLN A 81 -6.45 7.25 -0.42
N TYR A 82 -5.85 6.95 -1.58
CA TYR A 82 -6.02 7.78 -2.77
C TYR A 82 -7.30 7.38 -3.52
N THR A 83 -7.53 6.08 -3.63
CA THR A 83 -8.70 5.45 -4.23
C THR A 83 -9.08 4.19 -3.44
N THR A 84 -10.05 3.41 -3.91
CA THR A 84 -10.32 2.05 -3.41
C THR A 84 -9.31 1.01 -3.91
N TYR A 85 -8.41 1.39 -4.80
CA TYR A 85 -7.34 0.52 -5.31
C TYR A 85 -6.24 0.31 -4.26
N ASN A 86 -5.18 -0.40 -4.64
CA ASN A 86 -3.96 -0.54 -3.85
C ASN A 86 -3.07 0.71 -4.01
N ASP A 87 -3.56 1.85 -3.54
CA ASP A 87 -3.09 3.19 -3.87
C ASP A 87 -3.27 4.14 -2.67
N PHE A 88 -2.16 4.65 -2.15
CA PHE A 88 -2.13 5.41 -0.90
C PHE A 88 -1.36 6.72 -1.06
N SER A 89 -1.68 7.70 -0.22
CA SER A 89 -0.85 8.87 0.05
C SER A 89 -0.19 8.69 1.41
N ILE A 90 1.13 8.67 1.47
CA ILE A 90 1.92 8.61 2.70
C ILE A 90 2.68 9.93 2.82
N ARG A 91 2.41 10.69 3.90
CA ARG A 91 3.00 12.02 4.10
C ARG A 91 2.88 12.95 2.87
N GLY A 92 1.77 12.83 2.11
CA GLY A 92 1.52 13.63 0.91
C GLY A 92 2.11 13.06 -0.40
N PHE A 93 2.88 11.99 -0.37
CA PHE A 93 3.43 11.35 -1.56
C PHE A 93 2.67 10.08 -1.91
N ARG A 94 2.33 9.95 -3.18
CA ARG A 94 1.56 8.81 -3.68
C ARG A 94 2.43 7.56 -3.78
N THR A 95 1.93 6.46 -3.26
CA THR A 95 2.53 5.13 -3.31
C THR A 95 1.53 4.16 -3.94
N THR A 96 1.90 3.47 -5.01
CA THR A 96 1.02 2.53 -5.73
C THR A 96 1.54 1.11 -5.63
N GLY A 97 0.64 0.11 -5.62
CA GLY A 97 0.99 -1.32 -5.67
C GLY A 97 1.67 -1.77 -6.97
N ASN A 98 1.62 -0.94 -7.98
CA ASN A 98 2.08 -1.19 -9.33
C ASN A 98 3.59 -0.85 -9.44
N ARG A 99 4.37 -1.67 -10.17
CA ARG A 99 5.80 -1.49 -10.48
C ARG A 99 6.79 -1.68 -9.31
N GLY A 100 6.39 -2.33 -8.21
CA GLY A 100 7.32 -2.77 -7.18
C GLY A 100 7.91 -1.68 -6.28
N SER A 101 7.56 -0.40 -6.47
CA SER A 101 8.17 0.72 -5.73
C SER A 101 7.56 1.00 -4.36
N GLY A 102 6.33 0.54 -4.09
CA GLY A 102 5.58 0.91 -2.88
C GLY A 102 5.22 -0.22 -1.93
N ASN A 103 5.36 -1.49 -2.34
CA ASN A 103 4.89 -2.64 -1.59
C ASN A 103 5.99 -3.67 -1.35
N LEU A 104 6.15 -4.04 -0.09
CA LEU A 104 7.05 -5.09 0.33
C LEU A 104 6.26 -6.29 0.88
N LEU A 105 6.86 -7.46 0.78
CA LEU A 105 6.46 -8.70 1.46
C LEU A 105 7.68 -9.22 2.21
N ASN A 106 7.62 -9.27 3.54
CA ASN A 106 8.74 -9.64 4.39
C ASN A 106 10.04 -8.86 4.08
N GLY A 107 9.91 -7.54 3.82
CA GLY A 107 11.05 -6.69 3.49
C GLY A 107 11.58 -6.84 2.06
N MET A 108 10.96 -7.64 1.21
CA MET A 108 11.33 -7.85 -0.20
C MET A 108 10.31 -7.21 -1.12
N ARG A 109 10.74 -6.67 -2.27
CA ARG A 109 9.84 -6.10 -3.26
C ARG A 109 8.94 -7.17 -3.85
N ALA A 110 7.63 -6.97 -3.77
CA ALA A 110 6.63 -7.89 -4.27
C ALA A 110 5.72 -7.24 -5.30
N GLN A 111 5.38 -7.99 -6.35
CA GLN A 111 4.38 -7.57 -7.30
C GLN A 111 2.99 -7.70 -6.70
N THR A 112 2.17 -6.67 -6.83
CA THR A 112 0.78 -6.66 -6.37
C THR A 112 -0.13 -6.08 -7.44
N SER A 113 -1.45 -6.31 -7.30
CA SER A 113 -2.44 -5.63 -8.10
C SER A 113 -2.43 -4.12 -7.86
N LEU A 114 -2.77 -3.36 -8.89
CA LEU A 114 -3.19 -1.97 -8.73
C LEU A 114 -4.69 -1.90 -8.36
N TRP A 115 -5.51 -2.77 -8.96
CA TRP A 115 -6.97 -2.69 -8.94
C TRP A 115 -7.59 -3.22 -7.65
N SER A 116 -6.94 -4.18 -7.02
CA SER A 116 -7.42 -4.81 -5.80
C SER A 116 -6.48 -4.57 -4.63
N ALA A 117 -7.04 -4.26 -3.47
CA ALA A 117 -6.28 -4.15 -2.23
C ALA A 117 -5.71 -5.50 -1.82
N SER A 118 -4.48 -5.50 -1.27
CA SER A 118 -3.80 -6.73 -0.85
C SER A 118 -4.51 -7.42 0.32
N SER A 119 -4.69 -8.74 0.23
CA SER A 119 -5.30 -9.58 1.28
C SER A 119 -4.44 -9.63 2.56
N LEU A 120 -5.11 -9.73 3.71
CA LEU A 120 -4.51 -9.89 5.04
C LEU A 120 -4.64 -11.32 5.61
N ALA A 121 -5.14 -12.30 4.87
CA ALA A 121 -5.46 -13.64 5.37
C ALA A 121 -4.25 -14.35 6.02
N ASN A 122 -3.04 -14.20 5.45
CA ASN A 122 -1.79 -14.78 5.97
C ASN A 122 -0.82 -13.75 6.56
N ILE A 123 -1.31 -12.56 6.91
CA ILE A 123 -0.47 -11.45 7.39
C ILE A 123 -0.48 -11.39 8.92
N GLU A 124 0.70 -11.33 9.51
CA GLU A 124 0.93 -11.13 10.95
C GLU A 124 0.81 -9.66 11.35
N ARG A 125 1.35 -8.77 10.50
CA ARG A 125 1.27 -7.33 10.68
C ARG A 125 1.51 -6.58 9.36
N VAL A 126 0.98 -5.38 9.29
CA VAL A 126 1.29 -4.40 8.25
C VAL A 126 2.19 -3.34 8.87
N GLU A 127 3.35 -3.09 8.28
CA GLU A 127 4.27 -2.03 8.69
C GLU A 127 4.25 -0.91 7.65
N VAL A 128 4.33 0.33 8.11
CA VAL A 128 4.55 1.49 7.26
C VAL A 128 5.87 2.12 7.66
N ILE A 129 6.85 2.01 6.77
CA ILE A 129 8.19 2.58 6.93
C ILE A 129 8.12 3.98 6.35
N LYS A 130 8.15 4.99 7.20
CA LYS A 130 7.97 6.40 6.82
C LYS A 130 9.24 7.03 6.26
N GLY A 131 9.06 7.90 5.25
CA GLY A 131 10.17 8.58 4.59
C GLY A 131 10.84 7.74 3.50
N PRO A 132 11.85 8.29 2.80
CA PRO A 132 12.52 7.64 1.68
C PRO A 132 13.42 6.50 2.18
N ALA A 133 12.85 5.30 2.31
CA ALA A 133 13.54 4.09 2.78
C ALA A 133 14.56 3.51 1.77
N ALA A 134 15.04 4.34 0.84
CA ALA A 134 15.88 3.93 -0.28
C ALA A 134 17.25 3.39 0.15
N ALA A 135 17.77 3.81 1.28
CA ALA A 135 19.05 3.31 1.79
C ALA A 135 19.05 1.79 2.09
N LEU A 136 17.88 1.21 2.36
CA LEU A 136 17.72 -0.23 2.63
C LEU A 136 17.05 -1.00 1.49
N PHE A 137 16.19 -0.31 0.70
CA PHE A 137 15.31 -0.97 -0.26
C PHE A 137 15.48 -0.49 -1.72
N GLY A 138 16.45 0.40 -2.01
CA GLY A 138 16.62 1.00 -3.33
C GLY A 138 15.56 2.05 -3.64
N ASN A 139 15.16 2.22 -4.92
CA ASN A 139 14.19 3.23 -5.32
C ASN A 139 12.90 3.13 -4.50
N ALA A 140 12.47 4.21 -3.88
CA ALA A 140 11.33 4.24 -2.99
C ALA A 140 10.62 5.58 -3.01
N SER A 141 9.28 5.57 -2.85
CA SER A 141 8.49 6.79 -2.71
C SER A 141 9.01 7.65 -1.54
N PRO A 142 9.07 8.98 -1.69
CA PRO A 142 9.51 9.88 -0.64
C PRO A 142 8.73 9.76 0.67
N GLY A 143 7.44 9.44 0.58
CA GLY A 143 6.57 9.32 1.75
C GLY A 143 6.79 8.05 2.55
N GLY A 144 7.17 6.96 1.91
CA GLY A 144 7.38 5.67 2.56
C GLY A 144 6.90 4.45 1.79
N LEU A 145 7.01 3.30 2.46
CA LEU A 145 6.69 1.97 1.95
C LEU A 145 5.71 1.24 2.88
N ILE A 146 4.89 0.37 2.32
CA ILE A 146 4.04 -0.55 3.06
C ILE A 146 4.66 -1.95 2.99
N ASN A 147 5.00 -2.53 4.14
CA ASN A 147 5.52 -3.87 4.27
C ASN A 147 4.48 -4.80 4.90
N ARG A 148 4.17 -5.89 4.24
CA ARG A 148 3.30 -6.95 4.75
C ARG A 148 4.18 -8.06 5.28
N VAL A 149 4.11 -8.32 6.59
CA VAL A 149 4.86 -9.40 7.24
C VAL A 149 3.95 -10.60 7.39
N THR A 150 4.35 -11.72 6.82
CA THR A 150 3.56 -12.96 6.83
C THR A 150 3.65 -13.67 8.18
N LYS A 151 2.58 -14.38 8.51
CA LYS A 151 2.56 -15.29 9.68
C LYS A 151 3.59 -16.41 9.49
N LYS A 152 4.44 -16.62 10.51
CA LYS A 152 5.45 -17.70 10.52
C LYS A 152 4.98 -18.89 11.36
N PRO A 153 5.53 -20.11 11.12
CA PRO A 153 5.28 -21.28 11.94
C PRO A 153 5.54 -21.03 13.43
N LEU A 154 4.78 -21.67 14.30
CA LEU A 154 4.92 -21.60 15.76
C LEU A 154 5.56 -22.88 16.32
N LEU A 155 6.29 -22.76 17.44
CA LEU A 155 6.86 -23.90 18.20
C LEU A 155 5.81 -24.74 18.91
N GLU A 156 4.60 -24.21 19.06
CA GLU A 156 3.47 -24.87 19.69
C GLU A 156 2.33 -25.07 18.69
N ARG A 157 1.57 -26.13 18.88
CA ARG A 157 0.39 -26.40 18.06
C ARG A 157 -0.70 -25.37 18.38
N GLN A 158 -1.23 -24.78 17.34
CA GLN A 158 -2.37 -23.88 17.42
C GLN A 158 -3.19 -24.00 16.14
N HIS A 159 -4.48 -24.24 16.30
CA HIS A 159 -5.40 -24.37 15.18
C HIS A 159 -6.56 -23.42 15.39
N THR A 160 -6.91 -22.68 14.35
CA THR A 160 -7.99 -21.70 14.39
C THR A 160 -8.80 -21.78 13.10
N VAL A 161 -10.11 -21.86 13.24
CA VAL A 161 -11.04 -21.74 12.11
C VAL A 161 -12.02 -20.62 12.44
N SER A 162 -12.32 -19.76 11.45
CA SER A 162 -13.31 -18.71 11.63
C SER A 162 -14.21 -18.59 10.41
N VAL A 163 -15.49 -18.29 10.66
CA VAL A 163 -16.48 -17.97 9.64
C VAL A 163 -17.08 -16.63 9.98
N ASN A 164 -17.15 -15.76 9.00
CA ASN A 164 -17.74 -14.43 9.09
C ASN A 164 -18.86 -14.31 8.07
N THR A 165 -19.99 -13.75 8.47
CA THR A 165 -21.07 -13.35 7.56
C THR A 165 -21.48 -11.91 7.84
N GLY A 166 -22.01 -11.22 6.84
CA GLY A 166 -22.35 -9.81 7.00
C GLY A 166 -23.14 -9.20 5.88
N SER A 167 -23.22 -7.89 5.91
CA SER A 167 -23.91 -7.09 4.90
C SER A 167 -23.40 -7.40 3.48
N TRP A 168 -24.24 -7.17 2.49
CA TRP A 168 -23.98 -7.36 1.05
C TRP A 168 -23.58 -8.79 0.67
N GLY A 169 -24.24 -9.79 1.24
CA GLY A 169 -23.98 -11.20 0.94
C GLY A 169 -22.57 -11.66 1.34
N THR A 170 -21.91 -10.94 2.24
CA THR A 170 -20.54 -11.27 2.65
C THR A 170 -20.47 -12.60 3.39
N LEU A 171 -19.60 -13.49 2.93
CA LEU A 171 -19.17 -14.71 3.60
C LEU A 171 -17.65 -14.82 3.52
N LYS A 172 -16.99 -14.96 4.67
CA LYS A 172 -15.55 -15.17 4.76
C LYS A 172 -15.25 -16.38 5.63
N SER A 173 -14.34 -17.23 5.18
CA SER A 173 -13.90 -18.41 5.93
C SER A 173 -12.37 -18.41 5.98
N TYR A 174 -11.81 -18.53 7.17
CA TYR A 174 -10.36 -18.57 7.38
C TYR A 174 -9.98 -19.77 8.23
N ALA A 175 -8.84 -20.39 7.90
CA ALA A 175 -8.21 -21.43 8.72
C ALA A 175 -6.72 -21.13 8.87
N ASP A 176 -6.19 -21.36 10.07
CA ASP A 176 -4.80 -21.14 10.45
C ASP A 176 -4.34 -22.32 11.29
N PHE A 177 -3.54 -23.21 10.71
CA PHE A 177 -3.03 -24.40 11.35
C PHE A 177 -1.50 -24.31 11.45
N THR A 178 -0.94 -24.45 12.65
CA THR A 178 0.50 -24.35 12.85
C THR A 178 0.98 -25.25 13.99
N GLY A 179 2.27 -25.60 13.95
CA GLY A 179 2.95 -26.35 14.99
C GLY A 179 4.16 -27.11 14.49
N PRO A 180 4.81 -27.89 15.38
CA PRO A 180 5.92 -28.77 15.00
C PRO A 180 5.40 -30.02 14.29
N LEU A 181 6.18 -30.47 13.28
CA LEU A 181 5.97 -31.74 12.56
C LEU A 181 6.74 -32.89 13.18
N ASN A 182 7.76 -32.62 14.03
CA ASN A 182 8.58 -33.61 14.72
C ASN A 182 8.75 -33.25 16.21
N GLU A 183 9.14 -34.22 17.02
CA GLU A 183 9.32 -34.07 18.47
C GLU A 183 10.45 -33.11 18.83
N SER A 184 11.52 -33.06 18.03
CA SER A 184 12.65 -32.13 18.22
C SER A 184 12.29 -30.67 17.91
N LYS A 185 11.08 -30.40 17.36
CA LYS A 185 10.63 -29.08 16.92
C LYS A 185 11.59 -28.43 15.89
N SER A 186 12.39 -29.25 15.22
CA SER A 186 13.30 -28.76 14.18
C SER A 186 12.61 -28.52 12.84
N LEU A 187 11.42 -29.09 12.63
CA LEU A 187 10.59 -28.86 11.45
C LEU A 187 9.21 -28.36 11.89
N LEU A 188 8.90 -27.11 11.48
CA LEU A 188 7.66 -26.43 11.80
C LEU A 188 6.86 -26.16 10.53
N TYR A 189 5.54 -26.16 10.65
CA TYR A 189 4.65 -25.80 9.56
C TYR A 189 3.63 -24.73 9.97
N ARG A 190 3.12 -24.01 8.99
CA ARG A 190 1.90 -23.21 9.10
C ARG A 190 1.14 -23.24 7.79
N LEU A 191 -0.17 -23.41 7.85
CA LEU A 191 -1.06 -23.33 6.69
C LEU A 191 -2.15 -22.33 6.98
N ASN A 192 -2.18 -21.25 6.19
CA ASN A 192 -3.27 -20.29 6.18
C ASN A 192 -4.13 -20.52 4.94
N LEU A 193 -5.44 -20.64 5.14
CA LEU A 193 -6.45 -20.71 4.09
C LEU A 193 -7.44 -19.56 4.28
N GLY A 194 -7.84 -18.93 3.19
CA GLY A 194 -8.84 -17.87 3.20
C GLY A 194 -9.73 -17.96 1.98
N TYR A 195 -11.04 -17.90 2.19
CA TYR A 195 -12.02 -17.74 1.14
C TYR A 195 -12.96 -16.60 1.51
N GLU A 196 -13.23 -15.71 0.57
CA GLU A 196 -14.15 -14.59 0.76
C GLU A 196 -15.02 -14.43 -0.49
N THR A 197 -16.34 -14.25 -0.28
CA THR A 197 -17.28 -13.81 -1.29
C THR A 197 -18.11 -12.64 -0.77
N THR A 198 -18.45 -11.70 -1.63
CA THR A 198 -19.29 -10.54 -1.31
C THR A 198 -19.88 -9.96 -2.58
N ASP A 199 -21.12 -9.47 -2.51
CA ASP A 199 -21.74 -8.71 -3.61
C ASP A 199 -21.21 -7.27 -3.66
N GLY A 200 -20.65 -6.79 -2.54
CA GLY A 200 -20.18 -5.40 -2.41
C GLY A 200 -21.33 -4.41 -2.21
N TYR A 201 -21.01 -3.19 -1.75
CA TYR A 201 -22.01 -2.12 -1.55
C TYR A 201 -22.30 -1.32 -2.83
N ARG A 202 -21.50 -1.53 -3.87
CA ARG A 202 -21.68 -0.89 -5.17
C ARG A 202 -22.27 -1.87 -6.19
N ASP A 203 -23.14 -1.37 -7.05
CA ASP A 203 -23.83 -2.18 -8.06
C ASP A 203 -22.82 -2.94 -8.94
N LEU A 204 -23.01 -4.22 -9.12
CA LEU A 204 -22.18 -5.12 -9.93
C LEU A 204 -20.70 -5.27 -9.48
N GLN A 205 -20.34 -4.85 -8.26
CA GLN A 205 -18.94 -4.88 -7.77
C GLN A 205 -18.66 -6.05 -6.81
N GLY A 206 -19.39 -7.14 -6.95
CA GLY A 206 -19.11 -8.38 -6.21
C GLY A 206 -17.76 -8.99 -6.56
N ARG A 207 -17.20 -9.75 -5.61
CA ARG A 207 -15.94 -10.44 -5.79
C ARG A 207 -15.85 -11.73 -4.99
N ASN A 208 -15.05 -12.68 -5.51
CA ASN A 208 -14.64 -13.88 -4.82
C ASN A 208 -13.12 -13.90 -4.71
N THR A 209 -12.58 -14.27 -3.55
CA THR A 209 -11.12 -14.42 -3.37
C THR A 209 -10.79 -15.74 -2.72
N LEU A 210 -9.63 -16.29 -3.08
CA LEU A 210 -9.05 -17.50 -2.49
C LEU A 210 -7.59 -17.21 -2.13
N THR A 211 -7.22 -17.53 -0.89
CA THR A 211 -5.81 -17.49 -0.42
C THR A 211 -5.41 -18.86 0.09
N ILE A 212 -4.27 -19.37 -0.38
CA ILE A 212 -3.62 -20.60 0.12
C ILE A 212 -2.18 -20.25 0.41
N ALA A 213 -1.78 -20.33 1.69
CA ALA A 213 -0.45 -19.91 2.11
C ALA A 213 0.21 -20.88 3.10
N PRO A 214 0.84 -21.96 2.59
CA PRO A 214 1.70 -22.83 3.39
C PRO A 214 3.04 -22.15 3.68
N SER A 215 3.59 -22.42 4.85
CA SER A 215 4.90 -21.96 5.30
C SER A 215 5.58 -23.07 6.12
N PHE A 216 6.89 -23.21 5.94
CA PHE A 216 7.72 -24.19 6.65
C PHE A 216 8.96 -23.49 7.19
N SER A 217 9.37 -23.89 8.41
CA SER A 217 10.64 -23.49 9.00
C SER A 217 11.41 -24.77 9.38
N PHE A 218 12.65 -24.87 8.90
CA PHE A 218 13.56 -25.95 9.26
C PHE A 218 14.74 -25.40 10.07
N ILE A 219 14.87 -25.88 11.30
CA ILE A 219 15.85 -25.45 12.31
C ILE A 219 16.68 -26.66 12.71
N PRO A 220 17.66 -27.07 11.89
CA PRO A 220 18.45 -28.28 12.15
C PRO A 220 19.33 -28.15 13.40
N ASN A 221 19.71 -26.93 13.78
CA ASN A 221 20.51 -26.60 14.95
C ASN A 221 20.33 -25.11 15.31
N GLU A 222 20.92 -24.67 16.40
CA GLU A 222 20.83 -23.28 16.90
C GLU A 222 21.46 -22.24 15.96
N LYS A 223 22.34 -22.66 15.05
CA LYS A 223 23.05 -21.76 14.13
C LYS A 223 22.36 -21.58 12.79
N THR A 224 21.51 -22.54 12.37
CA THR A 224 20.99 -22.57 11.00
C THR A 224 19.47 -22.63 10.98
N ARG A 225 18.86 -21.77 10.19
CA ARG A 225 17.40 -21.69 10.01
C ARG A 225 17.07 -21.46 8.55
N PHE A 226 16.15 -22.28 8.02
CA PHE A 226 15.59 -22.14 6.68
C PHE A 226 14.11 -21.87 6.76
N ASN A 227 13.60 -20.96 5.93
CA ASN A 227 12.19 -20.69 5.77
C ASN A 227 11.78 -20.84 4.31
N ILE A 228 10.62 -21.44 4.11
CA ILE A 228 9.95 -21.52 2.79
C ILE A 228 8.53 -21.02 3.00
N ASP A 229 8.16 -19.93 2.33
CA ASP A 229 6.81 -19.40 2.34
C ASP A 229 6.26 -19.40 0.91
N LEU A 230 5.07 -19.92 0.73
CA LEU A 230 4.31 -19.83 -0.50
C LEU A 230 3.02 -19.09 -0.23
N THR A 231 2.59 -18.24 -1.14
CA THR A 231 1.26 -17.63 -1.13
C THR A 231 0.69 -17.70 -2.53
N TYR A 232 -0.45 -18.37 -2.67
CA TYR A 232 -1.30 -18.32 -3.85
C TYR A 232 -2.53 -17.50 -3.51
N TYR A 233 -2.82 -16.50 -4.34
CA TYR A 233 -4.01 -15.65 -4.23
C TYR A 233 -4.70 -15.57 -5.58
N ARG A 234 -6.02 -15.75 -5.58
CA ARG A 234 -6.87 -15.56 -6.75
C ARG A 234 -8.03 -14.63 -6.39
N LEU A 235 -8.36 -13.75 -7.33
CA LEU A 235 -9.54 -12.90 -7.29
C LEU A 235 -10.32 -13.05 -8.59
N ASP A 236 -11.65 -13.23 -8.47
CA ASP A 236 -12.63 -13.11 -9.54
C ASP A 236 -13.62 -12.01 -9.14
N GLY A 237 -13.71 -10.93 -9.92
CA GLY A 237 -14.54 -9.76 -9.62
C GLY A 237 -14.64 -8.81 -10.79
N LYS A 238 -14.77 -7.52 -10.51
CA LYS A 238 -14.77 -6.42 -11.49
C LYS A 238 -13.91 -5.27 -11.00
N VAL A 239 -13.47 -4.40 -11.91
CA VAL A 239 -12.77 -3.15 -11.55
C VAL A 239 -13.81 -2.09 -11.22
N ASP A 240 -13.78 -1.58 -10.00
CA ASP A 240 -14.57 -0.39 -9.64
C ASP A 240 -13.83 0.88 -10.09
N ARG A 241 -14.35 1.55 -11.12
CA ARG A 241 -13.78 2.82 -11.61
C ARG A 241 -14.28 4.04 -10.86
N GLY A 242 -14.95 3.83 -9.74
CA GLY A 242 -15.51 4.91 -8.93
C GLY A 242 -16.87 5.39 -9.44
N GLN A 243 -17.31 6.47 -8.85
CA GLN A 243 -18.55 7.16 -9.15
C GLN A 243 -18.30 8.28 -10.16
N THR A 244 -19.18 8.43 -11.14
CA THR A 244 -19.25 9.57 -12.06
C THR A 244 -20.50 10.37 -11.73
N ILE A 245 -20.39 11.70 -11.64
CA ILE A 245 -21.49 12.62 -11.31
C ILE A 245 -21.98 13.36 -12.55
N PHE A 246 -23.13 14.03 -12.44
CA PHE A 246 -23.67 14.90 -13.50
C PHE A 246 -22.81 16.16 -13.62
N GLY A 247 -22.18 16.38 -14.76
CA GLY A 247 -21.51 17.63 -15.16
C GLY A 247 -20.87 18.41 -13.99
N ASP A 248 -21.41 19.57 -13.67
CA ASP A 248 -20.95 20.43 -12.56
C ASP A 248 -21.66 20.17 -11.22
N ALA A 249 -22.55 19.19 -11.14
CA ALA A 249 -23.23 18.83 -9.90
C ALA A 249 -22.24 18.39 -8.80
N ASP A 250 -22.73 18.34 -7.57
CA ASP A 250 -21.94 17.86 -6.44
C ASP A 250 -21.82 16.33 -6.39
N LEU A 251 -20.98 15.83 -5.50
CA LEU A 251 -20.73 14.40 -5.33
C LEU A 251 -21.98 13.61 -4.90
N TYR A 252 -22.99 14.27 -4.33
CA TYR A 252 -24.23 13.66 -3.86
C TYR A 252 -25.30 13.52 -4.95
N SER A 253 -25.06 14.07 -6.15
CA SER A 253 -26.03 14.05 -7.26
C SER A 253 -26.32 12.64 -7.80
N VAL A 254 -25.48 11.66 -7.49
CA VAL A 254 -25.59 10.26 -7.93
C VAL A 254 -25.47 9.35 -6.70
N PRO A 255 -26.28 8.29 -6.58
CA PRO A 255 -26.15 7.31 -5.48
C PRO A 255 -24.74 6.72 -5.40
N ILE A 256 -24.20 6.58 -4.18
CA ILE A 256 -22.86 6.00 -3.96
C ILE A 256 -22.77 4.53 -4.41
N THR A 257 -23.89 3.85 -4.56
CA THR A 257 -23.94 2.46 -5.04
C THR A 257 -23.72 2.35 -6.55
N ARG A 258 -23.92 3.42 -7.31
CA ARG A 258 -23.88 3.38 -8.78
C ARG A 258 -22.51 3.05 -9.32
N SER A 259 -22.44 2.03 -10.15
CA SER A 259 -21.27 1.62 -10.94
C SER A 259 -21.52 1.84 -12.43
N LEU A 260 -20.46 2.00 -13.22
CA LEU A 260 -20.52 2.09 -14.68
C LEU A 260 -20.23 0.76 -15.39
N SER A 261 -19.93 -0.30 -14.64
CA SER A 261 -19.60 -1.62 -15.19
C SER A 261 -20.79 -2.25 -15.91
N ALA A 262 -20.51 -3.02 -16.95
CA ALA A 262 -21.49 -3.89 -17.58
C ALA A 262 -21.63 -5.23 -16.82
N THR A 263 -22.75 -5.89 -16.98
CA THR A 263 -23.02 -7.18 -16.30
C THR A 263 -21.98 -8.25 -16.66
N ASN A 264 -21.49 -8.26 -17.90
CA ASN A 264 -20.50 -9.22 -18.41
C ASN A 264 -19.05 -8.76 -18.27
N ASP A 265 -18.76 -7.65 -17.56
CA ASP A 265 -17.41 -7.28 -17.20
C ASP A 265 -16.83 -8.24 -16.17
N PHE A 266 -15.51 -8.43 -16.22
CA PHE A 266 -14.79 -9.22 -15.25
C PHE A 266 -13.35 -8.75 -15.06
N LEU A 267 -12.81 -9.03 -13.89
CA LEU A 267 -11.39 -8.99 -13.54
C LEU A 267 -11.03 -10.31 -12.90
N ARG A 268 -10.08 -11.03 -13.47
CA ARG A 268 -9.48 -12.23 -12.90
C ARG A 268 -8.02 -11.95 -12.60
N GLU A 269 -7.64 -12.05 -11.35
CA GLU A 269 -6.26 -11.84 -10.91
C GLU A 269 -5.72 -13.10 -10.25
N THR A 270 -4.47 -13.42 -10.54
CA THR A 270 -3.73 -14.47 -9.85
C THR A 270 -2.38 -13.91 -9.40
N GLN A 271 -2.07 -14.11 -8.13
CA GLN A 271 -0.76 -13.76 -7.56
C GLN A 271 -0.14 -15.01 -6.95
N MET A 272 1.17 -15.21 -7.18
CA MET A 272 1.93 -16.28 -6.57
C MET A 272 3.25 -15.73 -6.06
N ASN A 273 3.52 -15.95 -4.78
CA ASN A 273 4.76 -15.56 -4.12
C ASN A 273 5.43 -16.81 -3.55
N ILE A 274 6.72 -16.98 -3.85
CA ILE A 274 7.57 -18.01 -3.28
C ILE A 274 8.76 -17.32 -2.66
N SER A 275 8.91 -17.44 -1.35
CA SER A 275 10.03 -16.87 -0.59
C SER A 275 10.87 -17.98 0.03
N LEU A 276 12.19 -17.89 -0.14
CA LEU A 276 13.18 -18.75 0.49
C LEU A 276 14.08 -17.89 1.37
N GLY A 277 14.23 -18.27 2.64
CA GLY A 277 15.07 -17.57 3.59
C GLY A 277 16.09 -18.49 4.24
N LEU A 278 17.31 -18.02 4.41
CA LEU A 278 18.38 -18.66 5.18
C LEU A 278 18.97 -17.65 6.15
N THR A 279 19.04 -18.03 7.41
CA THR A 279 19.87 -17.35 8.41
C THR A 279 20.86 -18.36 8.97
N HIS A 280 22.16 -18.04 8.95
CA HIS A 280 23.22 -18.88 9.46
C HIS A 280 24.21 -18.08 10.32
N LYS A 281 24.39 -18.49 11.57
CA LYS A 281 25.44 -17.95 12.47
C LYS A 281 26.76 -18.64 12.12
N LEU A 282 27.67 -17.92 11.47
CA LEU A 282 29.02 -18.38 11.17
C LEU A 282 29.86 -18.46 12.44
N THR A 283 29.73 -17.45 13.29
CA THR A 283 30.26 -17.40 14.65
C THR A 283 29.19 -16.80 15.56
N ASP A 284 29.43 -16.69 16.86
CA ASP A 284 28.50 -16.05 17.79
C ASP A 284 28.25 -14.56 17.44
N ASN A 285 29.21 -13.91 16.79
CA ASN A 285 29.16 -12.49 16.46
C ASN A 285 28.91 -12.19 14.97
N LEU A 286 29.01 -13.21 14.09
CA LEU A 286 28.86 -13.05 12.64
C LEU A 286 27.75 -13.95 12.10
N SER A 287 26.73 -13.34 11.51
CA SER A 287 25.66 -14.05 10.82
C SER A 287 25.57 -13.68 9.34
N PHE A 288 25.18 -14.65 8.53
CA PHE A 288 24.82 -14.50 7.13
C PHE A 288 23.33 -14.67 6.95
N ASN A 289 22.73 -13.76 6.21
CA ASN A 289 21.30 -13.78 5.88
C ASN A 289 21.12 -13.72 4.37
N SER A 290 20.29 -14.61 3.84
CA SER A 290 19.95 -14.68 2.42
C SER A 290 18.46 -14.83 2.27
N THR A 291 17.83 -14.02 1.43
CA THR A 291 16.41 -14.12 1.10
C THR A 291 16.22 -14.01 -0.40
N PHE A 292 15.45 -14.92 -0.97
CA PHE A 292 14.97 -14.89 -2.34
C PHE A 292 13.46 -14.81 -2.35
N LEU A 293 12.90 -13.94 -3.19
CA LEU A 293 11.47 -13.85 -3.45
C LEU A 293 11.21 -13.88 -4.95
N SER A 294 10.43 -14.85 -5.42
CA SER A 294 9.80 -14.84 -6.73
C SER A 294 8.33 -14.51 -6.58
N SER A 295 7.89 -13.43 -7.20
CA SER A 295 6.52 -12.92 -7.12
C SER A 295 5.97 -12.75 -8.52
N SER A 296 4.80 -13.33 -8.81
CA SER A 296 4.10 -13.15 -10.08
C SER A 296 2.70 -12.60 -9.89
N TYR A 297 2.27 -11.80 -10.84
CA TYR A 297 0.93 -11.24 -10.94
C TYR A 297 0.44 -11.38 -12.36
N SER A 298 -0.72 -11.99 -12.54
CA SER A 298 -1.40 -12.12 -13.83
C SER A 298 -2.79 -11.51 -13.74
N GLU A 299 -3.21 -10.83 -14.78
CA GLU A 299 -4.58 -10.32 -14.92
C GLU A 299 -5.18 -10.69 -16.27
N ASP A 300 -6.48 -10.99 -16.25
CA ASP A 300 -7.38 -11.11 -17.39
C ASP A 300 -8.58 -10.20 -17.13
N LEU A 301 -8.77 -9.18 -17.98
CA LEU A 301 -9.69 -8.08 -17.76
C LEU A 301 -10.53 -7.82 -18.99
N GLN A 302 -11.84 -7.76 -18.77
CA GLN A 302 -12.81 -7.10 -19.64
C GLN A 302 -13.55 -6.06 -18.83
N GLU A 303 -13.53 -4.80 -19.26
CA GLU A 303 -14.25 -3.75 -18.56
C GLU A 303 -14.86 -2.72 -19.50
N HIS A 304 -16.01 -2.20 -19.10
CA HIS A 304 -16.58 -0.96 -19.64
C HIS A 304 -16.36 0.13 -18.59
N ASN A 305 -15.76 1.23 -19.01
CA ASN A 305 -15.46 2.35 -18.11
C ASN A 305 -15.58 3.69 -18.82
N GLN A 306 -15.57 4.78 -18.04
CA GLN A 306 -15.60 6.13 -18.58
C GLN A 306 -14.32 6.45 -19.38
N ALA A 307 -14.49 7.05 -20.56
CA ALA A 307 -13.40 7.54 -21.42
C ALA A 307 -12.87 8.94 -21.01
N ASN A 308 -12.98 9.30 -19.71
CA ASN A 308 -12.56 10.58 -19.13
C ASN A 308 -13.23 11.82 -19.75
N SER A 309 -14.44 11.69 -20.27
CA SER A 309 -15.16 12.76 -20.92
C SER A 309 -16.67 12.56 -20.84
N TYR A 310 -17.45 13.65 -20.82
CA TYR A 310 -18.87 13.60 -21.11
C TYR A 310 -19.09 13.50 -22.62
N TYR A 311 -20.26 12.99 -23.01
CA TYR A 311 -20.64 12.88 -24.41
C TYR A 311 -20.70 14.26 -25.07
N MET A 312 -20.11 14.40 -26.26
CA MET A 312 -19.96 15.64 -27.04
C MET A 312 -19.13 16.75 -26.35
N GLN A 313 -18.34 16.42 -25.35
CA GLN A 313 -17.43 17.37 -24.71
C GLN A 313 -16.29 17.77 -25.64
N GLN A 314 -16.04 19.09 -25.77
CA GLN A 314 -14.95 19.64 -26.59
C GLN A 314 -13.71 19.89 -25.73
N GLY A 315 -12.64 19.17 -25.98
CA GLY A 315 -11.39 19.26 -25.21
C GLY A 315 -11.62 18.99 -23.73
N ASN A 316 -11.00 19.81 -22.89
CA ASN A 316 -11.12 19.70 -21.43
C ASN A 316 -12.26 20.52 -20.81
N ASN A 317 -13.12 21.14 -21.64
CA ASN A 317 -14.22 21.94 -21.14
C ASN A 317 -15.49 21.08 -20.96
N ILE A 318 -15.73 20.65 -19.72
CA ILE A 318 -16.87 19.79 -19.37
C ILE A 318 -18.23 20.42 -19.67
N ASN A 319 -18.31 21.78 -19.65
CA ASN A 319 -19.56 22.52 -19.87
C ASN A 319 -20.01 22.50 -21.33
N THR A 320 -19.20 21.97 -22.25
CA THR A 320 -19.57 21.81 -23.66
C THR A 320 -20.21 20.46 -23.96
N GLY A 321 -20.12 19.51 -23.03
CA GLY A 321 -20.67 18.16 -23.17
C GLY A 321 -22.10 18.02 -22.64
N ASP A 322 -22.74 16.88 -22.91
CA ASP A 322 -24.01 16.48 -22.30
C ASP A 322 -23.73 16.02 -20.86
N PRO A 323 -24.13 16.80 -19.81
CA PRO A 323 -23.77 16.51 -18.43
C PRO A 323 -24.44 15.23 -17.87
N THR A 324 -25.40 14.67 -18.60
CA THR A 324 -26.13 13.46 -18.20
C THR A 324 -25.57 12.18 -18.83
N LYS A 325 -24.67 12.29 -19.80
CA LYS A 325 -24.16 11.17 -20.57
C LYS A 325 -22.65 11.07 -20.55
N ILE A 326 -22.17 9.91 -20.18
CA ILE A 326 -20.74 9.64 -20.09
C ILE A 326 -20.28 8.94 -21.35
N LEU A 327 -19.20 9.45 -21.95
CA LEU A 327 -18.52 8.76 -23.04
C LEU A 327 -17.86 7.50 -22.47
N MET A 328 -18.19 6.34 -23.05
CA MET A 328 -17.69 5.05 -22.56
C MET A 328 -16.62 4.49 -23.49
N GLN A 329 -15.78 3.64 -22.90
CA GLN A 329 -14.84 2.78 -23.62
C GLN A 329 -14.90 1.37 -23.07
N ALA A 330 -14.53 0.38 -23.90
CA ALA A 330 -14.30 -1.00 -23.48
C ALA A 330 -12.80 -1.32 -23.57
N LEU A 331 -12.31 -2.06 -22.58
CA LEU A 331 -10.91 -2.49 -22.49
C LEU A 331 -10.87 -4.00 -22.31
N LEU A 332 -10.12 -4.68 -23.19
CA LEU A 332 -9.73 -6.08 -23.02
C LEU A 332 -8.23 -6.10 -22.75
N ARG A 333 -7.79 -6.73 -21.67
CA ARG A 333 -6.36 -6.76 -21.33
C ARG A 333 -5.96 -8.07 -20.64
N GLN A 334 -4.89 -8.66 -21.15
CA GLN A 334 -4.23 -9.80 -20.53
C GLN A 334 -2.74 -9.51 -20.39
N ARG A 335 -2.19 -9.68 -19.20
CA ARG A 335 -0.77 -9.50 -18.96
C ARG A 335 -0.29 -10.25 -17.72
N THR A 336 0.99 -10.56 -17.70
CA THR A 336 1.67 -11.17 -16.56
C THR A 336 2.95 -10.41 -16.25
N PHE A 337 3.12 -10.08 -14.96
CA PHE A 337 4.35 -9.55 -14.42
C PHE A 337 5.04 -10.60 -13.56
N ARG A 338 6.35 -10.64 -13.62
CA ARG A 338 7.18 -11.44 -12.72
C ARG A 338 8.25 -10.56 -12.10
N ASN A 339 8.39 -10.68 -10.80
CA ASN A 339 9.43 -10.03 -10.03
C ASN A 339 10.28 -11.10 -9.34
N ASN A 340 11.61 -10.98 -9.47
CA ASN A 340 12.56 -11.76 -8.70
C ASN A 340 13.41 -10.80 -7.87
N SER A 341 13.46 -11.02 -6.57
CA SER A 341 14.24 -10.23 -5.63
C SER A 341 15.19 -11.13 -4.86
N PHE A 342 16.40 -10.68 -4.67
CA PHE A 342 17.42 -11.39 -3.94
C PHE A 342 18.15 -10.45 -3.00
N ASN A 343 18.32 -10.81 -1.74
CA ASN A 343 18.95 -9.97 -0.73
C ASN A 343 19.88 -10.83 0.14
N ASN A 344 21.17 -10.47 0.18
CA ASN A 344 22.18 -11.12 0.99
C ASN A 344 22.92 -10.09 1.81
N TYR A 345 23.14 -10.39 3.08
CA TYR A 345 23.93 -9.53 3.93
C TYR A 345 24.56 -10.29 5.09
N PHE A 346 25.66 -9.72 5.58
CA PHE A 346 26.34 -10.13 6.79
C PHE A 346 26.04 -9.12 7.90
N ASN A 347 25.79 -9.60 9.10
CA ASN A 347 25.76 -8.82 10.33
C ASN A 347 26.92 -9.23 11.21
N TYR A 348 27.71 -8.28 11.66
CA TYR A 348 28.86 -8.49 12.53
C TYR A 348 28.76 -7.59 13.77
N ASN A 349 28.68 -8.21 14.94
CA ASN A 349 28.63 -7.54 16.23
C ASN A 349 30.02 -7.59 16.90
N PHE A 350 30.57 -6.46 17.30
CA PHE A 350 31.85 -6.40 17.99
C PHE A 350 31.95 -5.16 18.88
N ASN A 351 32.95 -5.11 19.74
CA ASN A 351 33.18 -3.99 20.63
C ASN A 351 34.57 -3.39 20.42
N THR A 352 34.67 -2.06 20.46
CA THR A 352 35.95 -1.33 20.56
C THR A 352 35.97 -0.47 21.83
N GLY A 353 36.54 -1.01 22.87
CA GLY A 353 36.48 -0.39 24.21
C GLY A 353 35.01 -0.34 24.68
N ILE A 354 34.51 0.87 24.89
CA ILE A 354 33.14 1.14 25.39
C ILE A 354 32.10 1.20 24.27
N VAL A 355 32.54 1.17 23.01
CA VAL A 355 31.63 1.27 21.84
C VAL A 355 31.20 -0.12 21.43
N LYS A 356 29.88 -0.35 21.35
CA LYS A 356 29.30 -1.53 20.71
C LYS A 356 29.00 -1.21 19.25
N HIS A 357 29.38 -2.13 18.35
CA HIS A 357 29.21 -2.02 16.92
C HIS A 357 28.27 -3.11 16.43
N THR A 358 27.27 -2.75 15.61
CA THR A 358 26.52 -3.66 14.75
C THR A 358 26.74 -3.23 13.32
N PHE A 359 27.63 -3.93 12.64
CA PHE A 359 28.03 -3.66 11.26
C PHE A 359 27.28 -4.57 10.30
N LEU A 360 26.75 -3.99 9.23
CA LEU A 360 26.03 -4.69 8.18
C LEU A 360 26.62 -4.32 6.83
N VAL A 361 26.92 -5.34 6.02
CA VAL A 361 27.24 -5.17 4.59
C VAL A 361 26.36 -6.11 3.77
N GLY A 362 25.80 -5.60 2.69
CA GLY A 362 24.88 -6.38 1.89
C GLY A 362 24.85 -6.00 0.43
N TYR A 363 24.25 -6.93 -0.32
CA TYR A 363 23.95 -6.79 -1.73
C TYR A 363 22.52 -7.26 -1.97
N ASP A 364 21.78 -6.48 -2.72
CA ASP A 364 20.48 -6.92 -3.22
C ASP A 364 20.35 -6.72 -4.73
N TYR A 365 19.48 -7.53 -5.27
CA TYR A 365 19.07 -7.54 -6.67
C TYR A 365 17.58 -7.57 -6.77
N PHE A 366 17.06 -6.85 -7.72
CA PHE A 366 15.64 -6.78 -8.02
C PHE A 366 15.46 -6.76 -9.54
N GLN A 367 14.54 -7.57 -10.04
CA GLN A 367 14.15 -7.60 -11.43
C GLN A 367 12.63 -7.69 -11.54
N ILE A 368 12.03 -6.82 -12.32
CA ILE A 368 10.61 -6.90 -12.68
C ILE A 368 10.46 -6.95 -14.20
N ASN A 369 9.64 -7.88 -14.69
CA ASN A 369 9.37 -8.07 -16.11
C ASN A 369 7.85 -8.06 -16.35
N GLN A 370 7.41 -7.35 -17.40
CA GLN A 370 6.17 -7.70 -18.08
C GLN A 370 6.52 -8.78 -19.11
N LEU A 371 5.91 -9.97 -18.95
CA LEU A 371 6.24 -11.09 -19.81
C LEU A 371 5.70 -10.88 -21.24
N PRO A 372 6.33 -11.54 -22.26
CA PRO A 372 5.76 -11.63 -23.60
C PRO A 372 4.36 -12.25 -23.62
N GLY A 373 3.54 -11.90 -24.62
CA GLY A 373 2.16 -12.37 -24.74
C GLY A 373 1.12 -11.46 -24.08
N ALA A 374 1.55 -10.31 -23.53
CA ALA A 374 0.61 -9.29 -23.08
C ALA A 374 -0.24 -8.79 -24.25
N SER A 375 -1.56 -8.63 -24.03
CA SER A 375 -2.47 -8.04 -24.99
C SER A 375 -3.27 -6.91 -24.33
N GLN A 376 -3.52 -5.86 -25.10
CA GLN A 376 -4.46 -4.81 -24.72
C GLN A 376 -5.16 -4.31 -25.96
N LEU A 377 -6.49 -4.37 -25.95
CA LEU A 377 -7.37 -3.83 -26.97
C LEU A 377 -8.28 -2.80 -26.32
N THR A 378 -8.46 -1.65 -26.96
CA THR A 378 -9.33 -0.58 -26.48
C THR A 378 -10.33 -0.21 -27.55
N ALA A 379 -11.62 -0.21 -27.22
CA ALA A 379 -12.67 0.34 -28.04
C ALA A 379 -13.24 1.58 -27.36
N GLY A 380 -13.36 2.68 -28.09
CA GLY A 380 -13.87 3.93 -27.53
C GLY A 380 -14.06 5.00 -28.59
N GLY A 381 -14.48 6.20 -28.14
CA GLY A 381 -14.64 7.34 -29.03
C GLY A 381 -15.88 7.31 -29.91
N TYR A 382 -15.85 8.12 -30.96
CA TYR A 382 -16.93 8.32 -31.91
C TYR A 382 -16.70 7.56 -33.21
N LEU A 383 -17.75 7.04 -33.79
CA LEU A 383 -17.73 6.44 -35.12
C LEU A 383 -17.75 7.55 -36.19
N LEU A 384 -16.83 7.47 -37.16
CA LEU A 384 -16.78 8.38 -38.29
C LEU A 384 -17.49 7.80 -39.53
N ALA A 385 -17.96 8.64 -40.39
CA ALA A 385 -18.64 8.24 -41.64
C ALA A 385 -17.76 7.39 -42.58
N ASN A 386 -16.44 7.46 -42.43
CA ASN A 386 -15.48 6.64 -43.18
C ASN A 386 -15.19 5.27 -42.56
N GLY A 387 -15.91 4.89 -41.47
CA GLY A 387 -15.75 3.60 -40.78
C GLY A 387 -14.62 3.53 -39.78
N THR A 388 -13.91 4.63 -39.50
CA THR A 388 -12.88 4.70 -38.43
C THR A 388 -13.43 5.30 -37.16
N THR A 389 -12.61 5.40 -36.08
CA THR A 389 -12.97 5.99 -34.81
C THR A 389 -12.14 7.23 -34.49
N THR A 390 -12.64 8.07 -33.59
CA THR A 390 -11.89 9.17 -32.98
C THR A 390 -12.29 9.36 -31.51
N THR A 391 -11.33 9.61 -30.63
CA THR A 391 -11.60 9.93 -29.23
C THR A 391 -11.98 11.39 -28.99
N THR A 392 -11.82 12.24 -30.01
CA THR A 392 -12.05 13.68 -29.90
C THR A 392 -13.36 14.09 -30.55
N TYR A 393 -14.19 14.84 -29.81
CA TYR A 393 -15.36 15.50 -30.41
C TYR A 393 -14.97 16.86 -30.96
N ASN A 394 -14.95 16.96 -32.29
CA ASN A 394 -14.72 18.21 -33.04
C ASN A 394 -15.47 18.17 -34.37
N PRO A 395 -16.70 18.71 -34.46
CA PRO A 395 -17.53 18.66 -35.65
C PRO A 395 -16.99 19.53 -36.84
N ARG A 396 -16.01 20.43 -36.55
CA ARG A 396 -15.32 21.18 -37.61
C ARG A 396 -14.23 20.34 -38.31
N ARG A 397 -13.74 19.30 -37.68
CA ARG A 397 -12.63 18.46 -38.18
C ARG A 397 -13.10 17.09 -38.64
N PHE A 398 -14.17 16.53 -38.04
CA PHE A 398 -14.58 15.18 -38.30
C PHE A 398 -16.05 15.09 -38.73
N THR A 399 -16.33 14.23 -39.70
CA THR A 399 -17.68 13.83 -40.12
C THR A 399 -18.07 12.56 -39.37
N TYR A 400 -19.03 12.69 -38.50
CA TYR A 400 -19.48 11.58 -37.64
C TYR A 400 -20.57 10.75 -38.33
N LEU A 401 -20.58 9.45 -38.03
CA LEU A 401 -21.74 8.63 -38.26
C LEU A 401 -22.83 9.05 -37.26
N LEU A 402 -24.03 9.40 -37.75
CA LEU A 402 -25.11 9.92 -36.93
C LEU A 402 -26.11 8.81 -36.52
N ASP A 403 -26.75 8.98 -35.38
CA ASP A 403 -27.93 8.20 -34.96
C ASP A 403 -29.21 8.76 -35.58
N ASN A 404 -30.35 8.13 -35.29
CA ASN A 404 -31.66 8.54 -35.81
C ASN A 404 -32.10 9.93 -35.31
N ASN A 405 -31.45 10.51 -34.31
CA ASN A 405 -31.71 11.84 -33.78
C ASN A 405 -30.70 12.89 -34.30
N GLY A 406 -29.85 12.52 -35.25
CA GLY A 406 -28.83 13.39 -35.81
C GLY A 406 -27.63 13.62 -34.88
N LYS A 407 -27.43 12.80 -33.85
CA LYS A 407 -26.30 12.90 -32.93
C LYS A 407 -25.18 11.92 -33.30
N PRO A 408 -23.90 12.27 -33.00
CA PRO A 408 -22.77 11.38 -33.25
C PRO A 408 -22.92 10.03 -32.59
N ARG A 409 -22.81 8.94 -33.33
CA ARG A 409 -22.73 7.59 -32.76
C ARG A 409 -21.38 7.34 -32.14
N THR A 410 -21.39 6.64 -31.01
CA THR A 410 -20.17 6.21 -30.33
C THR A 410 -19.87 4.73 -30.61
N ASN A 411 -18.60 4.37 -30.59
CA ASN A 411 -18.15 2.98 -30.74
C ASN A 411 -18.68 2.11 -29.58
N VAL A 412 -18.56 2.59 -28.36
CA VAL A 412 -19.22 2.01 -27.18
C VAL A 412 -20.39 2.92 -26.78
N ALA A 413 -21.56 2.36 -26.54
CA ALA A 413 -22.74 3.15 -26.18
C ALA A 413 -22.46 4.03 -24.95
N VAL A 414 -22.91 5.28 -24.99
CA VAL A 414 -22.83 6.21 -23.84
C VAL A 414 -23.57 5.66 -22.65
N PHE A 415 -23.07 5.93 -21.45
CA PHE A 415 -23.77 5.64 -20.21
C PHE A 415 -24.66 6.83 -19.84
N ASP A 416 -25.96 6.60 -19.80
CA ASP A 416 -26.94 7.60 -19.37
C ASP A 416 -27.12 7.55 -17.85
N LEU A 417 -26.72 8.61 -17.16
CA LEU A 417 -26.84 8.69 -15.69
C LEU A 417 -28.29 8.71 -15.20
N ASN A 418 -29.25 9.12 -16.05
CA ASN A 418 -30.69 9.07 -15.75
C ASN A 418 -31.30 7.67 -15.95
N ASN A 419 -30.65 6.84 -16.78
CA ASN A 419 -31.12 5.48 -17.07
C ASN A 419 -29.95 4.45 -16.97
N PRO A 420 -29.45 4.20 -15.76
CA PRO A 420 -28.26 3.35 -15.55
C PRO A 420 -28.48 1.89 -15.95
N HIS A 421 -29.71 1.37 -15.91
CA HIS A 421 -29.99 -0.03 -16.23
C HIS A 421 -29.57 -0.40 -17.66
N THR A 422 -29.76 0.50 -18.63
CA THR A 422 -29.30 0.29 -20.02
C THR A 422 -27.79 0.33 -20.12
N GLY A 423 -27.12 1.17 -19.33
CA GLY A 423 -25.68 1.27 -19.20
C GLY A 423 -25.06 0.02 -18.60
N ASN A 424 -25.69 -0.55 -17.57
CA ASN A 424 -25.20 -1.74 -16.86
C ASN A 424 -25.58 -3.08 -17.53
N ALA A 425 -26.45 -3.07 -18.54
CA ALA A 425 -26.86 -4.29 -19.23
C ALA A 425 -25.65 -4.99 -19.90
N MET A 426 -25.82 -6.28 -20.21
CA MET A 426 -24.84 -7.06 -20.97
C MET A 426 -24.51 -6.37 -22.31
N LYS A 427 -23.23 -6.30 -22.64
CA LYS A 427 -22.73 -5.67 -23.86
C LYS A 427 -22.23 -6.72 -24.84
N ASP A 428 -22.62 -6.58 -26.10
CA ASP A 428 -22.10 -7.37 -27.20
C ASP A 428 -20.81 -6.71 -27.72
N ILE A 429 -19.67 -7.15 -27.20
CA ILE A 429 -18.35 -6.60 -27.53
C ILE A 429 -17.93 -6.91 -28.98
N SER A 430 -18.55 -7.88 -29.65
CA SER A 430 -18.25 -8.22 -31.05
C SER A 430 -18.60 -7.09 -32.04
N LYS A 431 -19.45 -6.17 -31.60
CA LYS A 431 -19.88 -4.99 -32.38
C LYS A 431 -18.92 -3.80 -32.27
N TYR A 432 -17.89 -3.90 -31.44
CA TYR A 432 -16.96 -2.80 -31.23
C TYR A 432 -15.78 -2.87 -32.20
N ILE A 433 -15.31 -1.70 -32.61
CA ILE A 433 -14.05 -1.54 -33.31
C ILE A 433 -12.97 -1.40 -32.24
N PHE A 434 -12.11 -2.40 -32.12
CA PHE A 434 -11.00 -2.41 -31.18
C PHE A 434 -9.71 -1.95 -31.86
N GLU A 435 -8.94 -1.14 -31.15
CA GLU A 435 -7.59 -0.71 -31.52
C GLU A 435 -6.56 -1.29 -30.54
N PRO A 436 -5.36 -1.68 -31.00
CA PRO A 436 -4.29 -2.12 -30.14
C PRO A 436 -3.86 -1.02 -29.17
N GLY A 437 -3.76 -1.36 -27.88
CA GLY A 437 -3.23 -0.46 -26.86
C GLY A 437 -1.72 -0.58 -26.70
N GLY A 438 -1.06 0.52 -26.32
CA GLY A 438 0.41 0.60 -26.22
C GLY A 438 1.06 -0.17 -25.04
N ARG A 439 0.30 -0.91 -24.23
CA ARG A 439 0.84 -1.62 -23.05
C ARG A 439 1.08 -3.12 -23.27
N THR A 440 1.40 -3.49 -24.50
CA THR A 440 1.62 -4.89 -24.92
C THR A 440 3.10 -5.25 -25.03
N ILE A 441 3.98 -4.25 -25.14
CA ILE A 441 5.41 -4.45 -25.33
C ILE A 441 6.03 -4.96 -24.03
N PRO A 442 6.82 -6.05 -24.06
CA PRO A 442 7.54 -6.53 -22.89
C PRO A 442 8.46 -5.44 -22.32
N THR A 443 8.51 -5.35 -21.00
CA THR A 443 9.38 -4.41 -20.27
C THR A 443 10.23 -5.18 -19.27
N GLN A 444 11.42 -4.70 -19.00
CA GLN A 444 12.24 -5.19 -17.91
C GLN A 444 12.87 -4.02 -17.16
N GLN A 445 12.89 -4.11 -15.85
CA GLN A 445 13.64 -3.23 -14.97
C GLN A 445 14.53 -4.09 -14.06
N THR A 446 15.77 -3.68 -13.89
CA THR A 446 16.70 -4.32 -12.94
C THR A 446 17.33 -3.27 -12.03
N SER A 447 17.58 -3.67 -10.80
CA SER A 447 18.28 -2.84 -9.83
C SER A 447 19.28 -3.69 -9.07
N HIS A 448 20.48 -3.15 -8.87
CA HIS A 448 21.55 -3.72 -8.06
C HIS A 448 21.90 -2.71 -6.97
N GLY A 449 21.85 -3.12 -5.72
CA GLY A 449 22.20 -2.30 -4.58
C GLY A 449 23.34 -2.91 -3.77
N ILE A 450 24.41 -2.16 -3.55
CA ILE A 450 25.46 -2.49 -2.58
C ILE A 450 25.29 -1.50 -1.42
N TYR A 451 25.21 -2.00 -0.21
CA TYR A 451 24.98 -1.15 0.94
C TYR A 451 25.79 -1.57 2.15
N VAL A 452 26.15 -0.58 2.96
CA VAL A 452 26.83 -0.73 4.25
C VAL A 452 26.07 0.08 5.28
N GLN A 453 25.94 -0.45 6.48
CA GLN A 453 25.34 0.22 7.62
C GLN A 453 26.13 -0.10 8.88
N GLU A 454 26.29 0.87 9.75
CA GLU A 454 26.87 0.70 11.07
C GLU A 454 25.98 1.35 12.12
N GLN A 455 25.71 0.61 13.19
CA GLN A 455 25.07 1.10 14.39
C GLN A 455 26.10 1.09 15.49
N LEU A 456 26.36 2.27 16.04
CA LEU A 456 27.30 2.51 17.14
C LEU A 456 26.48 2.77 18.42
N GLU A 457 26.80 2.10 19.51
CA GLU A 457 26.16 2.34 20.80
C GLU A 457 27.25 2.69 21.84
N ILE A 458 27.10 3.86 22.44
CA ILE A 458 27.96 4.36 23.49
C ILE A 458 27.09 4.89 24.62
N SER A 459 26.96 4.14 25.72
CA SER A 459 26.10 4.51 26.85
C SER A 459 24.67 4.83 26.37
N MET A 460 24.23 6.09 26.51
CA MET A 460 22.89 6.54 26.14
C MET A 460 22.74 6.94 24.66
N VAL A 461 23.82 6.97 23.91
CA VAL A 461 23.84 7.47 22.52
C VAL A 461 23.95 6.30 21.54
N LYS A 462 23.07 6.25 20.57
CA LYS A 462 23.12 5.32 19.44
C LYS A 462 23.17 6.11 18.15
N LEU A 463 24.17 5.83 17.30
CA LEU A 463 24.36 6.46 16.01
C LEU A 463 24.20 5.40 14.91
N LEU A 464 23.38 5.68 13.91
CA LEU A 464 23.21 4.86 12.72
C LEU A 464 23.77 5.60 11.51
N LEU A 465 24.73 4.98 10.83
CA LEU A 465 25.31 5.45 9.57
C LEU A 465 25.00 4.43 8.48
N GLY A 466 24.50 4.87 7.35
CA GLY A 466 24.20 4.01 6.22
C GLY A 466 24.57 4.67 4.90
N LEU A 467 25.05 3.85 3.98
CA LEU A 467 25.37 4.27 2.62
C LEU A 467 24.99 3.15 1.63
N ARG A 468 24.31 3.52 0.55
CA ARG A 468 23.96 2.63 -0.54
C ARG A 468 24.37 3.20 -1.87
N LYS A 469 24.96 2.37 -2.73
CA LYS A 469 25.13 2.64 -4.15
C LYS A 469 24.11 1.79 -4.93
N GLU A 470 23.30 2.48 -5.71
CA GLU A 470 22.24 1.90 -6.54
C GLU A 470 22.62 1.99 -8.01
N PHE A 471 22.39 0.89 -8.76
CA PHE A 471 22.50 0.82 -10.21
C PHE A 471 21.18 0.33 -10.77
N PHE A 472 20.50 1.17 -11.53
CA PHE A 472 19.19 0.89 -12.08
C PHE A 472 19.25 0.87 -13.61
N LYS A 473 18.60 -0.14 -14.23
CA LYS A 473 18.43 -0.26 -15.66
C LYS A 473 16.98 -0.48 -16.02
N ASP A 474 16.51 0.28 -17.00
CA ASP A 474 15.17 0.13 -17.57
C ASP A 474 15.31 -0.20 -19.06
N TYR A 475 14.69 -1.32 -19.48
CA TYR A 475 14.73 -1.85 -20.84
C TYR A 475 13.43 -1.49 -21.55
N LEU A 476 13.48 -0.51 -22.41
CA LEU A 476 12.38 -0.20 -23.32
C LEU A 476 12.39 -1.19 -24.50
N ASN A 477 11.20 -1.59 -24.93
CA ASN A 477 11.03 -2.54 -26.04
C ASN A 477 11.83 -3.83 -25.81
N TYR A 478 11.80 -4.34 -24.56
CA TYR A 478 12.60 -5.47 -24.13
C TYR A 478 12.45 -6.66 -25.08
N LYS A 479 13.58 -7.19 -25.56
CA LYS A 479 13.67 -8.25 -26.56
C LYS A 479 13.07 -7.92 -27.94
N GLN A 480 12.92 -6.62 -28.27
CA GLN A 480 12.54 -6.17 -29.59
C GLN A 480 13.79 -5.68 -30.36
N SER A 481 13.70 -5.57 -31.70
CA SER A 481 14.81 -5.09 -32.52
C SER A 481 15.21 -3.63 -32.23
N ASN A 482 14.33 -2.86 -31.62
CA ASN A 482 14.53 -1.48 -31.19
C ASN A 482 14.66 -1.30 -29.68
N GLU A 483 15.16 -2.32 -28.99
CA GLU A 483 15.43 -2.26 -27.56
C GLU A 483 16.38 -1.11 -27.23
N LYS A 484 16.06 -0.35 -26.19
CA LYS A 484 16.91 0.69 -25.59
C LYS A 484 17.07 0.44 -24.12
N ILE A 485 18.29 0.60 -23.61
CA ILE A 485 18.62 0.46 -22.19
C ILE A 485 18.91 1.83 -21.62
N ILE A 486 18.19 2.22 -20.59
CA ILE A 486 18.38 3.46 -19.84
C ILE A 486 18.97 3.13 -18.49
N GLU A 487 20.17 3.64 -18.23
CA GLU A 487 20.91 3.43 -16.99
C GLU A 487 20.86 4.68 -16.13
N GLN A 488 20.58 4.49 -14.83
CA GLN A 488 20.59 5.54 -13.83
C GLN A 488 21.25 5.01 -12.56
N GLN A 489 21.89 5.87 -11.80
CA GLN A 489 22.56 5.47 -10.56
C GLN A 489 22.42 6.54 -9.48
N ALA A 490 22.48 6.12 -8.23
CA ALA A 490 22.43 7.03 -7.10
C ALA A 490 23.35 6.59 -5.97
N LEU A 491 23.85 7.56 -5.19
CA LEU A 491 24.49 7.35 -3.89
C LEU A 491 23.53 7.87 -2.83
N ILE A 492 23.16 7.00 -1.89
CA ILE A 492 22.06 7.21 -0.96
C ILE A 492 22.56 7.11 0.47
N PRO A 493 22.87 8.22 1.12
CA PRO A 493 23.28 8.27 2.52
C PRO A 493 22.09 8.27 3.47
N ARG A 494 22.34 7.78 4.69
CA ARG A 494 21.43 7.83 5.84
C ARG A 494 22.23 8.06 7.12
N VAL A 495 21.76 8.99 7.95
CA VAL A 495 22.33 9.25 9.28
C VAL A 495 21.19 9.32 10.28
N GLY A 496 21.33 8.64 11.41
CA GLY A 496 20.31 8.64 12.45
C GLY A 496 20.97 8.66 13.84
N LEU A 497 20.38 9.39 14.75
CA LEU A 497 20.82 9.53 16.15
C LEU A 497 19.67 9.14 17.07
N VAL A 498 19.95 8.34 18.09
CA VAL A 498 19.02 8.09 19.21
C VAL A 498 19.74 8.41 20.52
N ILE A 499 19.07 9.14 21.39
CA ILE A 499 19.53 9.46 22.74
C ILE A 499 18.54 8.87 23.73
N THR A 500 18.96 7.89 24.49
CA THR A 500 18.17 7.26 25.56
C THR A 500 18.25 8.14 26.81
N ALA A 501 17.26 9.00 27.00
CA ALA A 501 17.22 9.92 28.15
C ALA A 501 16.88 9.19 29.46
N THR A 502 16.01 8.20 29.39
CA THR A 502 15.65 7.28 30.47
C THR A 502 15.32 5.91 29.89
N ASP A 503 15.12 4.90 30.72
CA ASP A 503 14.69 3.55 30.29
C ASP A 503 13.38 3.55 29.48
N ASN A 504 12.60 4.62 29.57
CA ASN A 504 11.30 4.75 28.95
C ASN A 504 11.22 5.83 27.88
N ILE A 505 12.27 6.65 27.69
CA ILE A 505 12.22 7.84 26.81
C ILE A 505 13.46 7.89 25.94
N ASN A 506 13.25 7.83 24.61
CA ASN A 506 14.27 8.03 23.61
C ASN A 506 13.92 9.25 22.76
N PHE A 507 14.87 10.15 22.57
CA PHE A 507 14.84 11.17 21.53
C PHE A 507 15.58 10.64 20.30
N TYR A 508 15.08 10.98 19.12
CA TYR A 508 15.78 10.61 17.88
C TYR A 508 15.75 11.74 16.86
N SER A 509 16.74 11.71 15.97
CA SER A 509 16.76 12.53 14.76
C SER A 509 17.33 11.71 13.61
N THR A 510 16.82 11.94 12.40
CA THR A 510 17.32 11.29 11.20
C THR A 510 17.36 12.23 10.02
N TRP A 511 18.37 12.02 9.19
CA TRP A 511 18.47 12.58 7.86
C TRP A 511 18.73 11.46 6.87
N MET A 512 18.01 11.43 5.76
CA MET A 512 18.18 10.45 4.71
C MET A 512 17.82 10.98 3.34
N LYS A 513 18.48 10.45 2.32
CA LYS A 513 18.13 10.68 0.92
C LYS A 513 17.37 9.52 0.32
N GLY A 514 16.54 9.82 -0.69
CA GLY A 514 15.82 8.88 -1.51
C GLY A 514 16.09 9.11 -2.99
N PHE A 515 15.73 8.12 -3.77
CA PHE A 515 15.95 8.06 -5.20
C PHE A 515 14.79 7.40 -5.89
N GLU A 516 14.30 8.01 -6.97
CA GLU A 516 13.39 7.41 -7.93
C GLU A 516 13.92 7.64 -9.35
N PRO A 517 14.04 6.60 -10.20
CA PRO A 517 14.51 6.79 -11.56
C PRO A 517 13.48 7.55 -12.40
N GLN A 518 13.95 8.39 -13.34
CA GLN A 518 13.11 8.99 -14.35
C GLN A 518 12.58 7.93 -15.32
N ASP A 519 11.43 8.21 -15.90
CA ASP A 519 10.77 7.33 -16.87
C ASP A 519 11.65 7.10 -18.10
N ALA A 520 11.87 5.83 -18.43
CA ALA A 520 12.76 5.44 -19.52
C ALA A 520 12.29 5.91 -20.89
N ALA A 521 10.97 5.98 -21.14
CA ALA A 521 10.45 6.48 -22.40
C ALA A 521 10.80 7.95 -22.62
N THR A 522 10.75 8.76 -21.55
CA THR A 522 11.18 10.16 -21.58
C THR A 522 12.69 10.28 -21.79
N GLN A 523 13.49 9.48 -21.09
CA GLN A 523 14.95 9.50 -21.21
C GLN A 523 15.47 9.01 -22.56
N SER A 524 14.72 8.16 -23.26
CA SER A 524 15.16 7.52 -24.52
C SER A 524 15.00 8.38 -25.75
N ASP A 525 14.34 9.54 -25.66
CA ASP A 525 14.05 10.45 -26.77
C ASP A 525 14.34 11.93 -26.40
N PRO A 526 15.63 12.29 -26.27
CA PRO A 526 16.02 13.65 -25.88
C PRO A 526 15.59 14.73 -26.92
N ASP A 527 15.47 14.37 -28.20
CA ASP A 527 15.03 15.30 -29.23
C ASP A 527 13.58 15.77 -29.01
N ARG A 528 12.74 14.87 -28.52
CA ARG A 528 11.34 15.14 -28.20
C ARG A 528 11.14 15.75 -26.83
N TYR A 529 11.77 15.16 -25.78
CA TYR A 529 11.49 15.49 -24.41
C TYR A 529 12.56 16.37 -23.75
N GLY A 530 13.75 16.48 -24.32
CA GLY A 530 14.93 17.06 -23.71
C GLY A 530 15.70 16.02 -22.88
N GLY A 531 16.61 16.47 -22.05
CA GLY A 531 17.43 15.61 -21.22
C GLY A 531 18.85 15.39 -21.78
N PRO A 532 19.62 14.44 -21.24
CA PRO A 532 19.22 13.50 -20.18
C PRO A 532 18.88 14.20 -18.87
N PHE A 533 17.92 13.62 -18.13
CA PHE A 533 17.45 14.15 -16.86
C PHE A 533 18.06 13.38 -15.70
N ASP A 534 18.39 14.08 -14.63
CA ASP A 534 18.77 13.46 -13.36
C ASP A 534 17.59 12.69 -12.74
N PRO A 535 17.84 11.67 -11.94
CA PRO A 535 16.80 11.03 -11.14
C PRO A 535 16.05 12.02 -10.26
N VAL A 536 14.84 11.65 -9.87
CA VAL A 536 14.11 12.34 -8.81
C VAL A 536 14.77 12.00 -7.49
N TYR A 537 15.22 13.02 -6.77
CA TYR A 537 15.78 12.87 -5.42
C TYR A 537 14.78 13.34 -4.38
N SER A 538 14.81 12.70 -3.24
CA SER A 538 14.09 13.16 -2.06
C SER A 538 15.02 13.22 -0.85
N GLU A 539 14.68 14.11 0.08
CA GLU A 539 15.43 14.31 1.31
C GLU A 539 14.46 14.41 2.48
N LEU A 540 14.71 13.67 3.55
CA LEU A 540 13.95 13.71 4.79
C LEU A 540 14.81 14.21 5.93
N PHE A 541 14.27 15.16 6.68
CA PHE A 541 14.65 15.48 8.05
C PHE A 541 13.51 15.13 8.98
N GLU A 542 13.78 14.32 9.99
CA GLU A 542 12.78 13.94 10.99
C GLU A 542 13.42 13.95 12.37
N THR A 543 12.68 14.46 13.36
CA THR A 543 13.05 14.36 14.77
C THR A 543 11.81 13.98 15.58
N GLY A 544 12.02 13.29 16.68
CA GLY A 544 10.89 12.85 17.49
C GLY A 544 11.30 12.24 18.82
N ILE A 545 10.27 11.79 19.52
CA ILE A 545 10.36 11.15 20.82
C ILE A 545 9.62 9.81 20.77
N LYS A 546 10.22 8.78 21.33
CA LYS A 546 9.63 7.46 21.53
C LYS A 546 9.58 7.14 23.02
N THR A 547 8.43 6.75 23.51
CA THR A 547 8.23 6.52 24.94
C THR A 547 7.52 5.21 25.18
N ASP A 548 7.86 4.57 26.30
CA ASP A 548 7.19 3.37 26.82
C ASP A 548 6.60 3.64 28.21
N TRP A 549 5.35 3.25 28.43
CA TRP A 549 4.60 3.48 29.66
C TRP A 549 4.03 2.18 30.23
N PHE A 550 3.60 2.19 31.49
CA PHE A 550 2.93 1.07 32.17
C PHE A 550 3.73 -0.25 32.07
N ASN A 551 5.02 -0.22 32.50
CA ASN A 551 5.94 -1.35 32.37
C ASN A 551 6.09 -1.83 30.92
N LYS A 552 6.29 -0.88 30.00
CA LYS A 552 6.46 -1.12 28.55
C LYS A 552 5.25 -1.74 27.83
N ARG A 553 4.05 -1.73 28.46
CA ARG A 553 2.83 -2.23 27.80
C ARG A 553 2.26 -1.28 26.78
N LEU A 554 2.51 0.02 26.90
CA LEU A 554 2.04 1.08 25.99
C LEU A 554 3.25 1.79 25.40
N SER A 555 3.27 1.97 24.08
CA SER A 555 4.26 2.80 23.37
C SER A 555 3.60 4.02 22.77
N ALA A 556 4.29 5.15 22.81
CA ALA A 556 3.92 6.36 22.08
C ALA A 556 5.12 6.89 21.27
N THR A 557 4.84 7.38 20.07
CA THR A 557 5.82 8.07 19.20
C THR A 557 5.23 9.39 18.75
N ALA A 558 5.96 10.47 18.95
CA ALA A 558 5.62 11.77 18.38
C ALA A 558 6.80 12.24 17.51
N SER A 559 6.52 12.75 16.31
CA SER A 559 7.55 13.22 15.38
C SER A 559 7.12 14.44 14.59
N VAL A 560 8.10 15.24 14.20
CA VAL A 560 8.01 16.30 13.20
C VAL A 560 8.93 15.96 12.05
N PHE A 561 8.48 16.24 10.84
CA PHE A 561 9.25 15.91 9.65
C PHE A 561 9.15 16.99 8.58
N ARG A 562 10.16 17.02 7.72
CA ARG A 562 10.19 17.74 6.46
C ARG A 562 10.72 16.83 5.37
N ILE A 563 9.96 16.67 4.28
CA ILE A 563 10.36 15.92 3.08
C ILE A 563 10.40 16.89 1.91
N ILE A 564 11.50 16.91 1.17
CA ILE A 564 11.66 17.67 -0.06
C ILE A 564 11.88 16.67 -1.19
N GLN A 565 11.11 16.77 -2.28
CA GLN A 565 11.32 16.04 -3.52
C GLN A 565 11.71 17.02 -4.61
N GLN A 566 12.80 16.73 -5.33
CA GLN A 566 13.37 17.58 -6.37
C GLN A 566 13.48 16.84 -7.71
N ASN A 567 13.71 17.61 -8.78
CA ASN A 567 13.92 17.08 -10.12
C ASN A 567 12.67 16.50 -10.77
N SER A 568 11.47 16.90 -10.34
CA SER A 568 10.24 16.56 -11.04
C SER A 568 10.19 17.24 -12.40
N LEU A 569 9.73 16.50 -13.43
CA LEU A 569 9.64 17.00 -14.79
C LEU A 569 8.32 17.74 -15.01
N TYR A 570 8.44 18.95 -15.56
CA TYR A 570 7.31 19.79 -16.02
C TYR A 570 7.43 20.06 -17.51
N PRO A 571 6.32 20.33 -18.24
CA PRO A 571 6.37 20.84 -19.59
C PRO A 571 7.23 22.11 -19.68
N ALA A 572 8.02 22.24 -20.73
CA ALA A 572 8.86 23.43 -20.92
C ALA A 572 8.03 24.71 -20.99
N SER A 573 8.55 25.77 -20.35
CA SER A 573 7.90 27.07 -20.30
C SER A 573 8.93 28.20 -20.39
N PRO A 574 8.77 29.14 -21.33
CA PRO A 574 7.76 29.17 -22.39
C PRO A 574 7.83 27.95 -23.32
N ALA A 575 6.69 27.60 -23.96
CA ALA A 575 6.64 26.48 -24.90
C ALA A 575 7.59 26.76 -26.08
N VAL A 576 8.39 25.74 -26.43
CA VAL A 576 9.34 25.85 -27.53
C VAL A 576 8.62 25.52 -28.86
N PRO A 577 8.58 26.41 -29.83
CA PRO A 577 7.98 26.14 -31.16
C PRO A 577 8.55 24.87 -31.79
N GLY A 578 7.71 23.98 -32.29
CA GLY A 578 8.12 22.70 -32.88
C GLY A 578 8.46 21.59 -31.86
N LYS A 579 8.50 21.87 -30.57
CA LYS A 579 8.80 20.89 -29.50
C LYS A 579 7.74 20.93 -28.37
N PRO A 580 6.48 20.54 -28.64
CA PRO A 580 5.39 20.67 -27.64
C PRO A 580 5.56 19.75 -26.43
N ASP A 581 6.33 18.68 -26.55
CA ASP A 581 6.55 17.67 -25.51
C ASP A 581 7.82 17.92 -24.65
N LEU A 582 8.57 18.99 -24.98
CA LEU A 582 9.81 19.34 -24.29
C LEU A 582 9.54 19.52 -22.77
N LYS A 583 10.41 18.97 -21.92
CA LYS A 583 10.32 19.03 -20.47
C LYS A 583 11.49 19.80 -19.86
N MET A 584 11.24 20.34 -18.68
CA MET A 584 12.25 20.98 -17.81
C MET A 584 12.26 20.29 -16.46
N GLN A 585 13.47 20.10 -15.91
CA GLN A 585 13.69 19.45 -14.60
C GLN A 585 13.81 20.51 -13.49
N ILE A 586 12.68 21.10 -13.12
CA ILE A 586 12.63 22.22 -12.17
C ILE A 586 11.60 22.03 -11.05
N GLY A 587 10.84 20.95 -11.08
CA GLY A 587 9.80 20.72 -10.09
C GLY A 587 10.36 20.41 -8.70
N GLU A 588 9.81 21.06 -7.68
CA GLU A 588 10.05 20.73 -6.27
C GLU A 588 8.74 20.67 -5.51
N GLU A 589 8.65 19.69 -4.64
CA GLU A 589 7.50 19.45 -3.79
C GLU A 589 7.98 19.27 -2.36
N GLU A 590 7.27 19.85 -1.41
CA GLU A 590 7.62 19.82 0.00
C GLU A 590 6.45 19.31 0.84
N SER A 591 6.74 18.48 1.83
CA SER A 591 5.77 18.03 2.82
C SER A 591 6.34 18.23 4.22
N ASN A 592 5.65 19.03 5.02
CA ASN A 592 5.93 19.26 6.43
C ASN A 592 4.81 18.68 7.27
N GLY A 593 5.14 18.10 8.42
CA GLY A 593 4.10 17.53 9.26
C GLY A 593 4.51 17.20 10.68
N PHE A 594 3.47 16.94 11.46
CA PHE A 594 3.54 16.39 12.80
C PHE A 594 2.73 15.10 12.84
N GLU A 595 3.27 14.08 13.49
CA GLU A 595 2.61 12.79 13.68
C GLU A 595 2.67 12.34 15.14
N LEU A 596 1.59 11.70 15.59
CA LEU A 596 1.48 11.07 16.91
C LEU A 596 0.87 9.69 16.74
N ASP A 597 1.51 8.68 17.31
CA ASP A 597 1.04 7.29 17.32
C ASP A 597 1.14 6.71 18.73
N LEU A 598 0.10 5.96 19.13
CA LEU A 598 -0.02 5.32 20.43
C LEU A 598 -0.54 3.90 20.21
N ALA A 599 0.13 2.90 20.78
CA ALA A 599 -0.27 1.50 20.67
C ALA A 599 0.08 0.68 21.90
N GLY A 600 -0.86 -0.13 22.37
CA GLY A 600 -0.64 -1.06 23.47
C GLY A 600 -1.77 -1.12 24.47
N GLU A 601 -1.43 -1.39 25.73
CA GLU A 601 -2.35 -1.63 26.84
C GLU A 601 -2.20 -0.52 27.88
N ILE A 602 -3.29 0.20 28.17
CA ILE A 602 -3.32 1.29 29.18
C ILE A 602 -3.63 0.76 30.59
N ALA A 603 -4.36 -0.33 30.67
CA ALA A 603 -4.64 -1.08 31.89
C ALA A 603 -4.82 -2.55 31.49
N PRO A 604 -4.75 -3.53 32.44
CA PRO A 604 -5.01 -4.94 32.14
C PRO A 604 -6.29 -5.14 31.33
N ASN A 605 -6.19 -5.82 30.18
CA ASN A 605 -7.28 -6.10 29.24
C ASN A 605 -7.91 -4.86 28.57
N TRP A 606 -7.30 -3.68 28.69
CA TRP A 606 -7.74 -2.45 28.05
C TRP A 606 -6.69 -1.97 27.04
N ASN A 607 -6.91 -2.32 25.78
CA ASN A 607 -6.03 -1.96 24.67
C ASN A 607 -6.46 -0.68 23.99
N ILE A 608 -5.47 0.08 23.48
CA ILE A 608 -5.68 1.27 22.68
C ILE A 608 -4.72 1.30 21.49
N LEU A 609 -5.23 1.80 20.38
CA LEU A 609 -4.47 2.21 19.20
C LEU A 609 -4.97 3.59 18.79
N ALA A 610 -4.11 4.58 18.77
CA ALA A 610 -4.47 5.93 18.34
C ALA A 610 -3.40 6.52 17.44
N SER A 611 -3.84 7.32 16.47
CA SER A 611 -2.95 8.02 15.55
C SER A 611 -3.52 9.38 15.21
N TYR A 612 -2.64 10.36 15.01
CA TYR A 612 -2.97 11.68 14.49
C TYR A 612 -1.86 12.19 13.59
N ALA A 613 -2.24 12.88 12.52
CA ALA A 613 -1.30 13.54 11.64
C ALA A 613 -1.81 14.92 11.21
N TYR A 614 -0.90 15.89 11.21
CA TYR A 614 -1.01 17.13 10.48
C TYR A 614 -0.01 17.12 9.34
N ILE A 615 -0.45 17.34 8.09
CA ILE A 615 0.41 17.29 6.90
C ILE A 615 0.11 18.50 6.02
N ASP A 616 1.12 19.30 5.74
CA ASP A 616 1.09 20.37 4.74
C ASP A 616 2.05 20.00 3.60
N ALA A 617 1.50 19.37 2.56
CA ALA A 617 2.22 18.93 1.38
C ALA A 617 1.87 19.80 0.17
N ARG A 618 2.87 20.46 -0.42
CA ARG A 618 2.68 21.48 -1.47
C ARG A 618 3.72 21.38 -2.57
N ILE A 619 3.37 21.96 -3.72
CA ILE A 619 4.31 22.24 -4.81
C ILE A 619 5.03 23.56 -4.48
N THR A 620 6.37 23.52 -4.38
CA THR A 620 7.21 24.67 -4.00
C THR A 620 8.01 25.26 -5.16
N LYS A 621 8.16 24.49 -6.28
CA LYS A 621 8.71 25.02 -7.53
C LYS A 621 7.96 24.43 -8.72
N THR A 622 7.69 25.30 -9.71
CA THR A 622 7.02 24.93 -10.96
C THR A 622 7.67 25.65 -12.14
N ALA A 623 7.36 25.19 -13.36
CA ALA A 623 7.67 25.93 -14.58
C ALA A 623 6.83 27.22 -14.69
N GLN A 624 7.35 28.23 -15.38
CA GLN A 624 6.75 29.56 -15.53
C GLN A 624 5.27 29.55 -15.97
N ASN A 625 4.88 28.64 -16.89
CA ASN A 625 3.47 28.50 -17.30
C ASN A 625 2.60 27.69 -16.34
N ASN A 626 3.18 27.11 -15.32
CA ASN A 626 2.50 26.33 -14.27
C ASN A 626 2.53 27.04 -12.89
N GLU A 627 2.77 28.36 -12.85
CA GLU A 627 2.76 29.18 -11.63
C GLU A 627 1.44 29.04 -10.84
N LYS A 628 0.35 28.72 -11.55
CA LYS A 628 -0.95 28.40 -10.92
C LYS A 628 -0.89 27.20 -9.97
N ASP A 629 0.08 26.30 -10.13
CA ASP A 629 0.25 25.12 -9.29
C ASP A 629 1.16 25.39 -8.09
N PHE A 630 1.88 26.55 -8.08
CA PHE A 630 2.72 26.95 -6.96
C PHE A 630 1.89 27.12 -5.69
N GLY A 631 2.35 26.56 -4.59
CA GLY A 631 1.68 26.59 -3.30
C GLY A 631 0.43 25.70 -3.19
N MET A 632 0.04 25.00 -4.29
CA MET A 632 -1.10 24.10 -4.28
C MET A 632 -0.83 22.84 -3.48
N GLN A 633 -1.84 22.41 -2.72
CA GLN A 633 -1.81 21.18 -1.94
C GLN A 633 -1.75 19.95 -2.84
N ARG A 634 -1.00 18.95 -2.44
CA ARG A 634 -0.94 17.67 -3.14
C ARG A 634 -2.26 16.90 -3.05
N PRO A 635 -2.61 16.14 -4.12
CA PRO A 635 -3.87 15.39 -4.15
C PRO A 635 -3.97 14.35 -3.02
N SER A 636 -5.21 14.04 -2.63
CA SER A 636 -5.57 13.00 -1.65
C SER A 636 -4.82 13.07 -0.32
N THR A 637 -4.35 14.27 0.05
CA THR A 637 -3.63 14.51 1.30
C THR A 637 -4.49 15.40 2.21
N PRO A 638 -5.16 14.82 3.23
CA PRO A 638 -5.87 15.62 4.22
C PRO A 638 -4.87 16.37 5.09
N ARG A 639 -5.18 17.62 5.47
CA ARG A 639 -4.33 18.37 6.42
C ARG A 639 -4.33 17.75 7.80
N HIS A 640 -5.50 17.28 8.25
CA HIS A 640 -5.63 16.58 9.52
C HIS A 640 -6.29 15.23 9.29
N SER A 641 -5.72 14.20 9.87
CA SER A 641 -6.29 12.87 9.93
C SER A 641 -6.00 12.24 11.29
N GLY A 642 -6.88 11.35 11.72
CA GLY A 642 -6.66 10.66 12.98
C GLY A 642 -7.56 9.46 13.13
N ASN A 643 -7.15 8.58 14.02
CA ASN A 643 -7.87 7.39 14.41
C ASN A 643 -7.67 7.14 15.91
N ILE A 644 -8.71 6.69 16.55
CA ILE A 644 -8.64 6.08 17.88
C ILE A 644 -9.47 4.80 17.85
N TRP A 645 -8.88 3.72 18.32
CA TRP A 645 -9.53 2.43 18.51
C TRP A 645 -9.20 1.93 19.91
N THR A 646 -10.21 1.57 20.69
CA THR A 646 -10.02 1.03 22.03
C THR A 646 -10.86 -0.21 22.24
N LYS A 647 -10.35 -1.15 23.01
CA LYS A 647 -10.99 -2.44 23.33
C LYS A 647 -10.78 -2.78 24.78
N TYR A 648 -11.85 -3.15 25.46
CA TYR A 648 -11.84 -3.64 26.84
C TYR A 648 -12.50 -5.01 26.92
N ILE A 649 -11.92 -5.93 27.73
CA ILE A 649 -12.47 -7.26 28.01
C ILE A 649 -12.71 -7.38 29.49
N ILE A 650 -13.94 -7.71 29.88
CA ILE A 650 -14.35 -7.93 31.28
C ILE A 650 -13.82 -9.29 31.75
N THR A 651 -13.04 -9.30 32.83
CA THR A 651 -12.38 -10.51 33.35
C THR A 651 -13.11 -11.17 34.50
N ASP A 652 -14.01 -10.44 35.16
CA ASP A 652 -14.65 -10.90 36.41
C ASP A 652 -16.16 -10.61 36.42
N GLY A 653 -16.89 -11.25 37.28
CA GLY A 653 -18.32 -11.05 37.47
C GLY A 653 -19.21 -11.74 36.44
N PHE A 654 -20.48 -11.38 36.41
CA PHE A 654 -21.52 -11.97 35.54
C PHE A 654 -21.23 -11.79 34.05
N PHE A 655 -20.61 -10.67 33.66
CA PHE A 655 -20.23 -10.36 32.29
C PHE A 655 -18.82 -10.81 31.95
N LYS A 656 -18.22 -11.71 32.71
CA LYS A 656 -16.89 -12.26 32.41
C LYS A 656 -16.82 -12.77 30.95
N HIS A 657 -15.71 -12.44 30.24
CA HIS A 657 -15.44 -12.76 28.85
C HIS A 657 -16.24 -11.96 27.82
N LEU A 658 -17.10 -11.03 28.25
CA LEU A 658 -17.66 -10.02 27.38
C LEU A 658 -16.60 -8.95 27.11
N GLY A 659 -16.44 -8.57 25.86
CA GLY A 659 -15.56 -7.49 25.45
C GLY A 659 -16.27 -6.53 24.50
N PHE A 660 -15.88 -5.30 24.52
CA PHE A 660 -16.38 -4.29 23.60
C PHE A 660 -15.23 -3.40 23.12
N GLY A 661 -15.35 -2.92 21.89
CA GLY A 661 -14.44 -1.96 21.33
C GLY A 661 -15.17 -0.87 20.58
N VAL A 662 -14.58 0.32 20.54
CA VAL A 662 -15.09 1.49 19.83
C VAL A 662 -13.95 2.15 19.09
N GLY A 663 -14.23 2.60 17.88
CA GLY A 663 -13.28 3.34 17.07
C GLY A 663 -13.89 4.58 16.44
N TYR A 664 -13.09 5.62 16.34
CA TYR A 664 -13.40 6.83 15.59
C TYR A 664 -12.23 7.19 14.68
N ASN A 665 -12.48 7.31 13.38
CA ASN A 665 -11.48 7.80 12.45
C ASN A 665 -12.04 8.99 11.66
N PHE A 666 -11.17 9.97 11.40
CA PHE A 666 -11.53 11.16 10.64
C PHE A 666 -10.44 11.59 9.68
N VAL A 667 -10.84 12.27 8.64
CA VAL A 667 -9.98 13.02 7.72
C VAL A 667 -10.65 14.37 7.39
N THR A 668 -9.85 15.40 7.19
CA THR A 668 -10.34 16.71 6.69
C THR A 668 -10.54 16.67 5.18
N GLU A 669 -11.03 17.76 4.60
CA GLU A 669 -11.18 17.86 3.13
C GLU A 669 -9.86 17.63 2.41
N ARG A 670 -9.95 17.13 1.17
CA ARG A 670 -8.81 16.87 0.30
C ARG A 670 -9.17 17.03 -1.16
N PHE A 671 -8.16 17.20 -2.00
CA PHE A 671 -8.33 17.49 -3.42
C PHE A 671 -8.05 16.24 -4.28
N GLY A 672 -8.81 16.06 -5.36
CA GLY A 672 -8.61 14.95 -6.31
C GLY A 672 -7.41 15.16 -7.24
N GLN A 673 -7.09 16.41 -7.53
CA GLN A 673 -6.02 16.81 -8.45
C GLN A 673 -5.22 17.98 -7.89
N VAL A 674 -3.99 18.14 -8.40
CA VAL A 674 -3.25 19.39 -8.27
C VAL A 674 -3.84 20.42 -9.24
N GLY A 675 -4.08 21.63 -8.80
CA GLY A 675 -4.57 22.69 -9.68
C GLY A 675 -5.43 23.74 -9.01
N ARG A 676 -6.07 24.58 -9.83
CA ARG A 676 -6.89 25.68 -9.34
C ARG A 676 -8.10 25.17 -8.56
N ARG A 677 -8.33 25.76 -7.39
CA ARG A 677 -9.47 25.42 -6.52
C ARG A 677 -10.83 25.40 -7.24
N ALA A 678 -11.02 26.28 -8.23
CA ALA A 678 -12.26 26.39 -9.00
C ALA A 678 -12.56 25.18 -9.91
N ASN A 679 -11.53 24.41 -10.32
CA ASN A 679 -11.68 23.29 -11.26
C ASN A 679 -11.30 21.93 -10.61
N THR A 680 -10.90 21.94 -9.33
CA THR A 680 -10.46 20.74 -8.61
C THR A 680 -11.62 20.12 -7.87
N THR A 681 -11.80 18.80 -8.00
CA THR A 681 -12.78 18.07 -7.19
C THR A 681 -12.34 18.08 -5.73
N VAL A 682 -13.21 18.59 -4.87
CA VAL A 682 -13.00 18.63 -3.41
C VAL A 682 -13.77 17.47 -2.79
N TYR A 683 -13.07 16.60 -2.08
CA TYR A 683 -13.69 15.55 -1.30
C TYR A 683 -13.89 16.03 0.13
N PRO A 684 -15.15 16.08 0.62
CA PRO A 684 -15.46 16.57 1.97
C PRO A 684 -14.75 15.75 3.04
N GLY A 685 -14.41 16.39 4.14
CA GLY A 685 -13.98 15.72 5.35
C GLY A 685 -15.07 14.82 5.93
N TYR A 686 -14.69 13.78 6.63
CA TYR A 686 -15.62 12.88 7.31
C TYR A 686 -15.04 12.33 8.62
N GLY A 687 -15.96 11.91 9.51
CA GLY A 687 -15.67 11.11 10.69
C GLY A 687 -16.56 9.89 10.72
N LEU A 688 -16.00 8.72 11.03
CA LEU A 688 -16.70 7.44 11.09
C LEU A 688 -16.56 6.84 12.47
N VAL A 689 -17.67 6.40 13.03
CA VAL A 689 -17.72 5.66 14.29
C VAL A 689 -17.94 4.18 13.98
N ASN A 690 -17.13 3.32 14.59
CA ASN A 690 -17.21 1.87 14.47
C ASN A 690 -17.27 1.25 15.87
N ALA A 691 -17.91 0.10 16.01
CA ALA A 691 -17.94 -0.63 17.27
C ALA A 691 -17.82 -2.14 17.04
N VAL A 692 -17.40 -2.82 18.08
CA VAL A 692 -17.33 -4.29 18.09
C VAL A 692 -17.73 -4.82 19.45
N LEU A 693 -18.44 -5.94 19.44
CA LEU A 693 -18.81 -6.70 20.63
C LEU A 693 -18.19 -8.09 20.54
N TYR A 694 -17.61 -8.57 21.61
CA TYR A 694 -17.01 -9.90 21.73
C TYR A 694 -17.66 -10.69 22.84
N TYR A 695 -17.77 -11.99 22.64
CA TYR A 695 -18.09 -12.92 23.73
C TYR A 695 -17.32 -14.22 23.54
N LYS A 696 -16.56 -14.61 24.55
CA LYS A 696 -15.76 -15.84 24.51
C LYS A 696 -16.37 -16.92 25.40
N ILE A 697 -16.67 -18.07 24.80
CA ILE A 697 -17.19 -19.25 25.47
C ILE A 697 -16.21 -20.40 25.22
N ARG A 698 -15.41 -20.77 26.21
CA ARG A 698 -14.36 -21.81 26.07
C ARG A 698 -13.45 -21.53 24.86
N GLN A 699 -13.49 -22.38 23.84
CA GLN A 699 -12.71 -22.28 22.59
C GLN A 699 -13.41 -21.44 21.50
N ILE A 700 -14.67 -21.07 21.70
CA ILE A 700 -15.45 -20.31 20.72
C ILE A 700 -15.41 -18.83 21.10
N GLN A 701 -15.12 -17.98 20.11
CA GLN A 701 -15.27 -16.53 20.21
C GLN A 701 -16.32 -16.07 19.20
N LEU A 702 -17.31 -15.37 19.69
CA LEU A 702 -18.29 -14.65 18.90
C LEU A 702 -17.85 -13.18 18.81
N GLN A 703 -17.97 -12.59 17.64
CA GLN A 703 -17.62 -11.18 17.41
C GLN A 703 -18.65 -10.56 16.47
N ALA A 704 -19.15 -9.38 16.81
CA ALA A 704 -20.04 -8.59 15.95
C ALA A 704 -19.44 -7.21 15.74
N ASN A 705 -19.10 -6.87 14.50
CA ASN A 705 -18.59 -5.57 14.09
C ASN A 705 -19.72 -4.75 13.46
N LEU A 706 -19.89 -3.51 13.91
CA LEU A 706 -20.78 -2.51 13.33
C LEU A 706 -19.93 -1.34 12.82
N ASN A 707 -19.81 -1.20 11.51
CA ASN A 707 -19.01 -0.18 10.87
C ASN A 707 -19.87 0.99 10.38
N ASN A 708 -19.30 2.22 10.40
CA ASN A 708 -19.99 3.43 10.00
C ASN A 708 -21.37 3.56 10.65
N ILE A 709 -21.43 3.47 11.98
CA ILE A 709 -22.66 3.42 12.79
C ILE A 709 -23.64 4.55 12.44
N LEU A 710 -23.09 5.74 12.21
CA LEU A 710 -23.87 6.92 11.88
C LEU A 710 -24.35 6.98 10.42
N ASN A 711 -24.04 5.96 9.63
CA ASN A 711 -24.34 5.85 8.20
C ASN A 711 -23.91 7.09 7.40
N LYS A 712 -22.75 7.64 7.71
CA LYS A 712 -22.21 8.83 7.04
C LYS A 712 -21.82 8.51 5.61
N THR A 713 -22.42 9.19 4.63
CA THR A 713 -21.94 9.17 3.24
C THR A 713 -20.60 9.88 3.16
N HIS A 714 -19.61 9.24 2.56
CA HIS A 714 -18.26 9.76 2.48
C HIS A 714 -17.52 9.23 1.24
N TRP A 715 -16.41 9.88 0.90
CA TRP A 715 -15.53 9.45 -0.20
C TRP A 715 -14.14 9.15 0.36
N VAL A 716 -13.59 8.00 0.00
CA VAL A 716 -12.23 7.64 0.40
C VAL A 716 -11.19 8.46 -0.35
N GLY A 717 -11.49 8.90 -1.58
CA GLY A 717 -10.66 9.73 -2.43
C GLY A 717 -11.12 9.74 -3.87
N GLY A 718 -10.21 10.02 -4.80
CA GLY A 718 -10.48 10.01 -6.23
C GLY A 718 -9.59 10.96 -7.02
N TYR A 719 -9.84 11.01 -8.32
CA TYR A 719 -9.09 11.85 -9.24
C TYR A 719 -9.85 13.10 -9.65
N ASP A 720 -11.12 12.94 -10.03
CA ASP A 720 -11.95 13.98 -10.60
C ASP A 720 -13.45 13.63 -10.48
N LYS A 721 -14.32 14.47 -11.04
CA LYS A 721 -15.77 14.28 -11.06
C LYS A 721 -16.23 13.01 -11.79
N LEU A 722 -15.40 12.48 -12.69
CA LEU A 722 -15.68 11.23 -13.42
C LEU A 722 -15.24 9.99 -12.63
N ARG A 723 -14.33 10.15 -11.65
CA ARG A 723 -13.68 9.04 -10.92
C ARG A 723 -13.52 9.34 -9.45
N SER A 724 -14.61 9.44 -8.74
CA SER A 724 -14.68 9.63 -7.29
C SER A 724 -15.00 8.29 -6.62
N PHE A 725 -14.34 7.96 -5.52
CA PHE A 725 -14.49 6.67 -4.84
C PHE A 725 -15.24 6.85 -3.53
N PRO A 726 -16.55 6.56 -3.51
CA PRO A 726 -17.31 6.58 -2.26
C PRO A 726 -16.87 5.47 -1.32
N GLY A 727 -17.02 5.68 -0.02
CA GLY A 727 -16.80 4.68 1.00
C GLY A 727 -18.08 3.93 1.35
N ALA A 728 -17.94 2.78 2.04
CA ALA A 728 -19.04 1.91 2.41
C ALA A 728 -20.01 2.59 3.38
N SER A 729 -21.31 2.38 3.17
CA SER A 729 -22.38 2.74 4.10
C SER A 729 -22.29 1.90 5.38
N ARG A 730 -23.19 2.15 6.35
CA ARG A 730 -23.29 1.33 7.58
C ARG A 730 -23.42 -0.16 7.22
N ASN A 731 -22.60 -0.99 7.89
CA ASN A 731 -22.60 -2.42 7.67
C ASN A 731 -22.29 -3.19 8.95
N VAL A 732 -22.72 -4.44 8.95
CA VAL A 732 -22.57 -5.37 10.08
C VAL A 732 -21.86 -6.62 9.59
N ASN A 733 -20.96 -7.17 10.43
CA ASN A 733 -20.31 -8.46 10.22
C ASN A 733 -20.32 -9.25 11.53
N VAL A 734 -20.67 -10.51 11.47
CA VAL A 734 -20.64 -11.44 12.61
C VAL A 734 -19.64 -12.54 12.30
N THR A 735 -18.71 -12.75 13.24
CA THR A 735 -17.65 -13.77 13.13
C THR A 735 -17.77 -14.78 14.26
N VAL A 736 -17.69 -16.05 13.92
CA VAL A 736 -17.51 -17.16 14.85
C VAL A 736 -16.12 -17.71 14.66
N THR A 737 -15.31 -17.73 15.70
CA THR A 737 -13.95 -18.29 15.71
C THR A 737 -13.86 -19.45 16.67
N TYR A 738 -13.33 -20.58 16.22
CA TYR A 738 -13.02 -21.74 17.03
C TYR A 738 -11.52 -21.97 17.09
N LYS A 739 -10.98 -22.09 18.32
CA LYS A 739 -9.55 -22.38 18.59
C LYS A 739 -9.43 -23.74 19.28
N PHE A 740 -8.59 -24.64 18.76
CA PHE A 740 -8.41 -26.00 19.26
C PHE A 740 -6.96 -26.51 19.16
#